data_755c7d0b0cf8f0d249c2909ca3d984b7
#
_entry.id   755c7d0b0cf8f0d249c2909ca3d984b7
#
_cell.length_a   1.000
_cell.length_b   1.000
_cell.length_c   1.000
_cell.angle_alpha   90.00
_cell.angle_beta   90.00
_cell.angle_gamma   90.00
#
_symmetry.space_group_name_H-M   'P 1'
#
loop_
_entity.id
_entity.type
_entity.pdbx_description
1 polymer ?
#
loop_
_entity_poly.entity_id
_entity_poly.type
_entity_poly.pdbx_seq_one_letter_code
_entity_poly.pdbx_strand_id
1 'polypeptide(L)'
;MQIDADIAMQKPFNILKKETHYYAVTEDEPLENNTYLSYNKVVGTALDKKLYLAMQILDYVLVMAPGAKLKQALIDKGIGTDIYSSLESSVLQPVYSIVAKNAEESQKKAFVDTIEEVLRDIAKNGIDKRMALAGMNYYEFKFREADYGAYPKGLMYYLTMMDSWLYDENEPFIHVEALDTFAQLRKELDEGLFEELIQKYLLDNSHGSLIALVPKRGLEEEKAAEEAKRLETYKNSLSKEELEAIVADTAALKAYQDEPSPQEELERIPMLKLSDIEREPAKLYIDKKSIADVDVIHHNLFTNQIAYLMLAFDCKKVPDELLPYVGLLSSVLGLMDTHKHTYPELTNEININSGGIATDAAIYTDSKDFSKYTVMYEVKGKVLYEKLPFVLEMMHEIIYETKFEDEKRLREIIARIKSRMESNMTGSGHTVAMLSAMAQFSPSSYYSDILRGYQYYEFIEKADRDFDSMKEMLAENLKRTAALIFTKENLTVSFTAGDDGLELLQKPMTEFVAKLAQLQEKDAVRTFRPVKEKTAYTSSSQVQYVARCGNYRKAGYEYTGALKVLKIIFSYDYLWLNVRVKGGAYGCMSGFYRNGDTYMVSYRDPNLAETNTIFEQAAEYVRRFDVSERDMVKFIIGTIGGMDTPMNPASKGVRSFGAYICHTEYAQLKKEREEVLNATKESIRALAPLIETAVSQDYLCVVGNNAKIRENEQMFEKIEPLFL
;
A
#
# COMPACT_ATOMS: atom_id res chain seq x y z
N MET A 1 -11.18 -30.84 26.86
CA MET A 1 -10.23 -31.81 26.29
C MET A 1 -8.94 -31.09 26.12
N GLN A 2 -7.89 -31.47 26.85
CA GLN A 2 -6.56 -30.85 26.66
C GLN A 2 -5.97 -31.45 25.36
N ILE A 3 -5.65 -30.60 24.40
CA ILE A 3 -5.08 -31.01 23.11
C ILE A 3 -3.62 -30.69 23.21
N ASP A 4 -2.74 -31.63 22.85
CA ASP A 4 -1.34 -31.36 22.63
C ASP A 4 -1.23 -30.48 21.37
N ALA A 5 -0.78 -29.24 21.54
CA ALA A 5 -0.66 -28.24 20.49
C ALA A 5 0.80 -27.89 20.17
N ASP A 6 1.75 -28.72 20.63
CA ASP A 6 3.18 -28.50 20.38
C ASP A 6 3.49 -28.52 18.87
N ILE A 7 4.21 -27.51 18.41
CA ILE A 7 4.66 -27.42 17.02
C ILE A 7 6.04 -28.07 16.92
N ALA A 8 6.09 -29.23 16.26
CA ALA A 8 7.33 -29.94 16.05
C ALA A 8 8.24 -29.24 15.04
N MET A 9 9.53 -29.18 15.34
CA MET A 9 10.53 -28.70 14.38
C MET A 9 10.64 -29.65 13.18
N GLN A 10 10.67 -29.08 11.97
CA GLN A 10 11.01 -29.82 10.76
C GLN A 10 12.47 -30.23 10.77
N LYS A 11 12.74 -31.50 10.48
CA LYS A 11 14.11 -32.01 10.34
C LYS A 11 14.79 -31.36 9.12
N PRO A 12 16.07 -30.97 9.22
CA PRO A 12 16.80 -30.43 8.09
C PRO A 12 16.82 -31.37 6.88
N PHE A 13 16.72 -30.79 5.70
CA PHE A 13 16.96 -31.53 4.47
C PHE A 13 18.45 -31.85 4.32
N ASN A 14 18.76 -33.01 3.76
CA ASN A 14 20.17 -33.40 3.50
C ASN A 14 20.79 -32.66 2.32
N ILE A 15 19.93 -32.18 1.38
CA ILE A 15 20.32 -31.46 0.18
C ILE A 15 19.31 -30.33 -0.07
N LEU A 16 19.73 -29.29 -0.79
CA LEU A 16 18.82 -28.25 -1.28
C LEU A 16 17.75 -28.89 -2.16
N LYS A 17 16.48 -28.78 -1.77
CA LYS A 17 15.35 -29.26 -2.59
C LYS A 17 15.16 -28.36 -3.81
N LYS A 18 14.84 -28.96 -4.95
CA LYS A 18 14.59 -28.22 -6.20
C LYS A 18 13.24 -28.62 -6.76
N GLU A 19 12.36 -27.63 -6.93
CA GLU A 19 11.00 -27.85 -7.43
C GLU A 19 10.66 -26.82 -8.51
N THR A 20 9.79 -27.23 -9.44
CA THR A 20 9.20 -26.34 -10.45
C THR A 20 7.70 -26.44 -10.34
N HIS A 21 7.05 -25.29 -10.22
CA HIS A 21 5.59 -25.14 -10.20
C HIS A 21 5.17 -24.19 -11.31
N TYR A 22 3.89 -24.21 -11.65
CA TYR A 22 3.33 -23.38 -12.71
C TYR A 22 2.26 -22.44 -12.18
N TYR A 23 2.16 -21.25 -12.78
CA TYR A 23 1.09 -20.31 -12.56
C TYR A 23 0.43 -19.92 -13.89
N ALA A 24 -0.85 -19.56 -13.82
CA ALA A 24 -1.63 -19.24 -15.00
C ALA A 24 -1.28 -17.84 -15.53
N VAL A 25 -1.20 -17.74 -16.84
CA VAL A 25 -1.13 -16.48 -17.60
C VAL A 25 -2.14 -16.50 -18.73
N THR A 26 -2.55 -15.33 -19.21
CA THR A 26 -3.46 -15.21 -20.37
C THR A 26 -2.72 -15.51 -21.67
N GLU A 27 -3.47 -15.67 -22.78
CA GLU A 27 -2.87 -15.90 -24.10
C GLU A 27 -2.01 -14.71 -24.56
N ASP A 28 -2.35 -13.49 -24.12
CA ASP A 28 -1.67 -12.26 -24.52
C ASP A 28 -0.43 -11.95 -23.64
N GLU A 29 -0.31 -12.57 -22.45
CA GLU A 29 0.84 -12.38 -21.58
C GLU A 29 2.08 -13.11 -22.09
N PRO A 30 3.30 -12.50 -21.99
CA PRO A 30 4.54 -13.13 -22.42
C PRO A 30 4.91 -14.31 -21.50
N LEU A 31 5.47 -15.37 -22.08
CA LEU A 31 6.08 -16.47 -21.32
C LEU A 31 7.55 -16.19 -21.00
N GLU A 32 8.25 -15.50 -21.90
CA GLU A 32 9.66 -15.15 -21.75
C GLU A 32 9.83 -14.05 -20.69
N ASN A 33 10.90 -14.14 -19.91
CA ASN A 33 11.21 -13.22 -18.81
C ASN A 33 10.04 -13.04 -17.83
N ASN A 34 9.33 -14.11 -17.51
CA ASN A 34 8.16 -14.09 -16.63
C ASN A 34 8.18 -15.24 -15.60
N THR A 35 9.35 -15.82 -15.34
CA THR A 35 9.57 -16.83 -14.31
C THR A 35 9.99 -16.18 -13.00
N TYR A 36 9.51 -16.71 -11.87
CA TYR A 36 10.02 -16.38 -10.54
C TYR A 36 10.99 -17.47 -10.11
N LEU A 37 12.18 -17.08 -9.66
CA LEU A 37 13.15 -17.97 -9.02
C LEU A 37 13.27 -17.60 -7.56
N SER A 38 13.09 -18.55 -6.65
CA SER A 38 13.15 -18.32 -5.20
C SER A 38 14.18 -19.27 -4.57
N TYR A 39 15.18 -18.70 -3.89
CA TYR A 39 16.16 -19.42 -3.09
C TYR A 39 15.85 -19.22 -1.60
N ASN A 40 15.53 -20.31 -0.92
CA ASN A 40 14.98 -20.28 0.43
C ASN A 40 15.87 -21.05 1.40
N LYS A 41 16.10 -20.49 2.60
CA LYS A 41 16.86 -21.14 3.68
C LYS A 41 16.11 -21.03 4.99
N VAL A 42 16.03 -22.12 5.74
CA VAL A 42 15.53 -22.10 7.12
C VAL A 42 16.67 -21.61 8.02
N VAL A 43 16.44 -20.59 8.82
CA VAL A 43 17.49 -19.89 9.58
C VAL A 43 17.21 -19.91 11.09
N GLY A 44 17.70 -20.93 11.76
CA GLY A 44 17.60 -21.05 13.22
C GLY A 44 16.17 -21.22 13.74
N THR A 45 15.85 -20.54 14.85
CA THR A 45 14.53 -20.53 15.47
C THR A 45 14.11 -19.12 15.86
N ALA A 46 12.81 -18.87 15.93
CA ALA A 46 12.23 -17.61 16.39
C ALA A 46 12.56 -17.30 17.86
N LEU A 47 13.01 -18.29 18.64
CA LEU A 47 13.40 -18.12 20.04
C LEU A 47 14.83 -17.55 20.21
N ASP A 48 15.60 -17.42 19.13
CA ASP A 48 16.91 -16.75 19.18
C ASP A 48 16.78 -15.24 18.93
N LYS A 49 16.64 -14.48 20.01
CA LYS A 49 16.47 -13.01 19.99
C LYS A 49 17.53 -12.28 19.15
N LYS A 50 18.80 -12.70 19.28
CA LYS A 50 19.89 -12.05 18.55
C LYS A 50 19.86 -12.38 17.07
N LEU A 51 19.66 -13.65 16.71
CA LEU A 51 19.53 -14.08 15.33
C LEU A 51 18.36 -13.43 14.62
N TYR A 52 17.22 -13.30 15.31
CA TYR A 52 16.01 -12.65 14.78
C TYR A 52 16.30 -11.23 14.25
N LEU A 53 16.99 -10.39 15.04
CA LEU A 53 17.38 -9.04 14.59
C LEU A 53 18.56 -9.03 13.63
N ALA A 54 19.55 -9.89 13.86
CA ALA A 54 20.72 -9.96 12.99
C ALA A 54 20.37 -10.36 11.56
N MET A 55 19.39 -11.27 11.38
CA MET A 55 18.90 -11.65 10.05
C MET A 55 18.17 -10.51 9.34
N GLN A 56 17.42 -9.66 10.05
CA GLN A 56 16.80 -8.47 9.47
C GLN A 56 17.85 -7.46 8.95
N ILE A 57 18.91 -7.24 9.75
CA ILE A 57 20.03 -6.37 9.36
C ILE A 57 20.80 -6.97 8.18
N LEU A 58 21.02 -8.29 8.20
CA LEU A 58 21.69 -9.00 7.13
C LEU A 58 20.88 -8.93 5.83
N ASP A 59 19.56 -9.10 5.89
CA ASP A 59 18.66 -8.92 4.76
C ASP A 59 18.75 -7.51 4.17
N TYR A 60 18.78 -6.49 5.02
CA TYR A 60 18.98 -5.12 4.60
C TYR A 60 20.27 -4.95 3.77
N VAL A 61 21.38 -5.50 4.23
CA VAL A 61 22.68 -5.38 3.56
C VAL A 61 22.75 -6.21 2.28
N LEU A 62 22.16 -7.40 2.27
CA LEU A 62 22.27 -8.31 1.13
C LEU A 62 21.35 -7.91 -0.04
N VAL A 63 20.12 -7.44 0.26
CA VAL A 63 19.07 -7.29 -0.76
C VAL A 63 18.28 -5.98 -0.65
N MET A 64 17.85 -5.57 0.56
CA MET A 64 16.91 -4.47 0.72
C MET A 64 17.51 -3.09 0.39
N ALA A 65 18.73 -2.83 0.85
CA ALA A 65 19.37 -1.53 0.66
C ALA A 65 19.59 -1.23 -0.84
N PRO A 66 19.40 0.02 -1.28
CA PRO A 66 19.85 0.44 -2.60
C PRO A 66 21.36 0.17 -2.76
N GLY A 67 21.73 -0.48 -3.88
CA GLY A 67 23.13 -0.88 -4.12
C GLY A 67 23.61 -2.11 -3.34
N ALA A 68 22.71 -2.84 -2.68
CA ALA A 68 23.04 -4.10 -2.03
C ALA A 68 23.72 -5.07 -3.00
N LYS A 69 24.89 -5.59 -2.61
CA LYS A 69 25.83 -6.32 -3.47
C LYS A 69 25.19 -7.53 -4.16
N LEU A 70 24.40 -8.29 -3.42
CA LEU A 70 23.74 -9.48 -3.95
C LEU A 70 22.67 -9.13 -4.99
N LYS A 71 21.84 -8.15 -4.65
CA LYS A 71 20.82 -7.63 -5.57
C LYS A 71 21.46 -7.13 -6.87
N GLN A 72 22.50 -6.31 -6.77
CA GLN A 72 23.16 -5.74 -7.95
C GLN A 72 23.84 -6.82 -8.81
N ALA A 73 24.47 -7.81 -8.20
CA ALA A 73 25.10 -8.91 -8.92
C ALA A 73 24.10 -9.75 -9.76
N LEU A 74 22.89 -9.96 -9.24
CA LEU A 74 21.82 -10.66 -9.98
C LEU A 74 21.32 -9.81 -11.15
N ILE A 75 21.07 -8.53 -10.93
CA ILE A 75 20.63 -7.59 -11.99
C ILE A 75 21.70 -7.46 -13.08
N ASP A 76 22.97 -7.30 -12.72
CA ASP A 76 24.08 -7.16 -13.69
C ASP A 76 24.29 -8.41 -14.55
N LYS A 77 23.93 -9.59 -14.03
CA LYS A 77 23.94 -10.87 -14.80
C LYS A 77 22.63 -11.09 -15.60
N GLY A 78 21.69 -10.13 -15.55
CA GLY A 78 20.40 -10.25 -16.23
C GLY A 78 19.49 -11.34 -15.65
N ILE A 79 19.62 -11.65 -14.35
CA ILE A 79 18.80 -12.65 -13.68
C ILE A 79 17.64 -11.93 -12.98
N GLY A 80 16.53 -11.82 -13.69
CA GLY A 80 15.37 -11.05 -13.24
C GLY A 80 15.56 -9.54 -13.33
N THR A 81 14.46 -8.82 -13.29
CA THR A 81 14.42 -7.35 -13.33
C THR A 81 14.06 -6.72 -11.97
N ASP A 82 13.38 -7.46 -11.09
CA ASP A 82 13.15 -7.08 -9.71
C ASP A 82 13.62 -8.18 -8.77
N ILE A 83 14.62 -7.84 -7.94
CA ILE A 83 15.18 -8.72 -6.93
C ILE A 83 14.72 -8.22 -5.57
N TYR A 84 14.10 -9.09 -4.80
CA TYR A 84 13.65 -8.81 -3.45
C TYR A 84 13.86 -10.01 -2.53
N SER A 85 13.70 -9.78 -1.25
CA SER A 85 13.85 -10.78 -0.19
C SER A 85 12.67 -10.74 0.75
N SER A 86 12.50 -11.81 1.48
CA SER A 86 11.60 -11.86 2.64
C SER A 86 12.23 -12.69 3.75
N LEU A 87 12.02 -12.25 4.98
CA LEU A 87 12.31 -13.01 6.19
C LEU A 87 10.98 -13.31 6.89
N GLU A 88 10.49 -14.55 6.74
CA GLU A 88 9.32 -15.02 7.46
C GLU A 88 9.76 -15.43 8.87
N SER A 89 9.56 -14.54 9.82
CA SER A 89 10.04 -14.67 11.21
C SER A 89 8.93 -15.02 12.21
N SER A 90 7.65 -15.05 11.78
CA SER A 90 6.50 -15.36 12.62
C SER A 90 6.27 -16.86 12.84
N VAL A 91 7.13 -17.72 12.29
CA VAL A 91 7.08 -19.17 12.42
C VAL A 91 8.24 -19.68 13.28
N LEU A 92 8.07 -20.87 13.93
CA LEU A 92 9.09 -21.44 14.82
C LEU A 92 10.47 -21.52 14.17
N GLN A 93 10.52 -21.90 12.91
CA GLN A 93 11.75 -21.97 12.12
C GLN A 93 11.69 -20.92 10.99
N PRO A 94 12.21 -19.70 11.23
CA PRO A 94 12.21 -18.62 10.25
C PRO A 94 12.80 -19.03 8.90
N VAL A 95 12.22 -18.49 7.83
CA VAL A 95 12.69 -18.74 6.46
C VAL A 95 13.14 -17.44 5.82
N TYR A 96 14.39 -17.43 5.37
CA TYR A 96 14.93 -16.35 4.55
C TYR A 96 14.86 -16.71 3.08
N SER A 97 14.26 -15.84 2.28
CA SER A 97 14.02 -16.05 0.86
C SER A 97 14.62 -14.92 0.03
N ILE A 98 15.30 -15.27 -1.07
CA ILE A 98 15.77 -14.33 -2.09
C ILE A 98 15.01 -14.67 -3.37
N VAL A 99 14.34 -13.70 -3.97
CA VAL A 99 13.47 -13.90 -5.13
C VAL A 99 13.93 -13.03 -6.29
N ALA A 100 14.07 -13.65 -7.46
CA ALA A 100 14.20 -12.96 -8.73
C ALA A 100 12.89 -13.08 -9.52
N LYS A 101 12.25 -11.94 -9.79
CA LYS A 101 11.07 -11.84 -10.64
C LYS A 101 11.47 -11.45 -12.06
N ASN A 102 10.69 -11.86 -13.04
CA ASN A 102 10.95 -11.65 -14.46
C ASN A 102 12.28 -12.28 -14.91
N ALA A 103 12.55 -13.48 -14.43
CA ALA A 103 13.69 -14.32 -14.80
C ALA A 103 13.27 -15.40 -15.83
N GLU A 104 14.21 -16.28 -16.18
CA GLU A 104 13.99 -17.46 -17.01
C GLU A 104 14.19 -18.75 -16.21
N GLU A 105 13.41 -19.80 -16.50
CA GLU A 105 13.59 -21.10 -15.85
C GLU A 105 15.01 -21.65 -16.06
N SER A 106 15.60 -21.42 -17.24
CA SER A 106 16.97 -21.80 -17.60
C SER A 106 18.03 -21.17 -16.71
N GLN A 107 17.74 -20.04 -16.05
CA GLN A 107 18.65 -19.32 -15.18
C GLN A 107 18.78 -19.89 -13.76
N LYS A 108 18.04 -20.96 -13.40
CA LYS A 108 18.07 -21.57 -12.05
C LYS A 108 19.49 -21.81 -11.52
N LYS A 109 20.38 -22.34 -12.36
CA LYS A 109 21.76 -22.61 -11.95
C LYS A 109 22.54 -21.30 -11.75
N ALA A 110 22.47 -20.39 -12.70
CA ALA A 110 23.15 -19.10 -12.63
C ALA A 110 22.68 -18.28 -11.42
N PHE A 111 21.40 -18.35 -11.08
CA PHE A 111 20.80 -17.70 -9.90
C PHE A 111 21.46 -18.20 -8.61
N VAL A 112 21.50 -19.51 -8.39
CA VAL A 112 22.12 -20.10 -7.20
C VAL A 112 23.61 -19.81 -7.16
N ASP A 113 24.34 -20.06 -8.28
CA ASP A 113 25.78 -19.84 -8.36
C ASP A 113 26.15 -18.37 -8.01
N THR A 114 25.36 -17.40 -8.49
CA THR A 114 25.59 -15.98 -8.22
C THR A 114 25.36 -15.65 -6.73
N ILE A 115 24.25 -16.15 -6.15
CA ILE A 115 23.99 -15.98 -4.72
C ILE A 115 25.14 -16.53 -3.90
N GLU A 116 25.54 -17.78 -4.13
CA GLU A 116 26.62 -18.41 -3.36
C GLU A 116 27.97 -17.75 -3.60
N GLU A 117 28.27 -17.28 -4.81
CA GLU A 117 29.52 -16.55 -5.12
C GLU A 117 29.60 -15.26 -4.29
N VAL A 118 28.52 -14.45 -4.27
CA VAL A 118 28.47 -13.21 -3.52
C VAL A 118 28.53 -13.47 -2.01
N LEU A 119 27.79 -14.46 -1.51
CA LEU A 119 27.81 -14.81 -0.09
C LEU A 119 29.20 -15.28 0.36
N ARG A 120 29.91 -16.11 -0.43
CA ARG A 120 31.30 -16.53 -0.15
C ARG A 120 32.25 -15.34 -0.17
N ASP A 121 32.07 -14.41 -1.10
CA ASP A 121 32.91 -13.22 -1.16
C ASP A 121 32.73 -12.34 0.10
N ILE A 122 31.46 -12.14 0.52
CA ILE A 122 31.18 -11.37 1.75
C ILE A 122 31.69 -12.09 2.99
N ALA A 123 31.46 -13.41 3.10
CA ALA A 123 31.96 -14.20 4.24
C ALA A 123 33.48 -14.18 4.36
N LYS A 124 34.21 -14.09 3.24
CA LYS A 124 35.68 -14.04 3.21
C LYS A 124 36.26 -12.63 3.38
N ASN A 125 35.67 -11.63 2.74
CA ASN A 125 36.23 -10.29 2.61
C ASN A 125 35.60 -9.27 3.56
N GLY A 126 34.54 -9.66 4.27
CA GLY A 126 33.80 -8.82 5.21
C GLY A 126 32.56 -8.18 4.61
N ILE A 127 31.61 -7.88 5.49
CA ILE A 127 30.37 -7.15 5.18
C ILE A 127 30.68 -5.64 5.00
N ASP A 128 29.85 -4.94 4.23
CA ASP A 128 29.87 -3.47 4.22
C ASP A 128 29.38 -2.95 5.57
N LYS A 129 30.33 -2.57 6.43
CA LYS A 129 30.05 -2.10 7.80
C LYS A 129 29.22 -0.84 7.85
N ARG A 130 29.37 0.06 6.84
CA ARG A 130 28.61 1.30 6.79
C ARG A 130 27.15 1.02 6.45
N MET A 131 26.91 0.13 5.52
CA MET A 131 25.55 -0.34 5.17
C MET A 131 24.91 -1.14 6.34
N ALA A 132 25.70 -1.97 7.04
CA ALA A 132 25.22 -2.67 8.22
C ALA A 132 24.83 -1.70 9.36
N LEU A 133 25.62 -0.66 9.59
CA LEU A 133 25.29 0.39 10.54
C LEU A 133 24.02 1.17 10.14
N ALA A 134 23.87 1.46 8.86
CA ALA A 134 22.65 2.08 8.33
C ALA A 134 21.42 1.19 8.56
N GLY A 135 21.53 -0.11 8.31
CA GLY A 135 20.48 -1.09 8.60
C GLY A 135 20.13 -1.17 10.07
N MET A 136 21.13 -1.22 10.96
CA MET A 136 20.90 -1.21 12.41
C MET A 136 20.16 0.04 12.86
N ASN A 137 20.57 1.22 12.40
CA ASN A 137 19.90 2.48 12.73
C ASN A 137 18.48 2.55 12.17
N TYR A 138 18.27 2.08 10.93
CA TYR A 138 16.95 2.00 10.31
C TYR A 138 15.97 1.17 11.15
N TYR A 139 16.37 -0.03 11.60
CA TYR A 139 15.51 -0.89 12.41
C TYR A 139 15.36 -0.35 13.84
N GLU A 140 16.43 0.18 14.45
CA GLU A 140 16.35 0.77 15.79
C GLU A 140 15.47 2.02 15.80
N PHE A 141 15.54 2.87 14.78
CA PHE A 141 14.68 4.03 14.67
C PHE A 141 13.21 3.61 14.60
N LYS A 142 12.89 2.64 13.74
CA LYS A 142 11.53 2.07 13.66
C LYS A 142 11.05 1.50 15.00
N PHE A 143 11.91 0.78 15.67
CA PHE A 143 11.60 0.20 16.97
C PHE A 143 11.29 1.27 18.03
N ARG A 144 12.10 2.34 18.10
CA ARG A 144 11.93 3.45 19.05
C ARG A 144 10.70 4.31 18.73
N GLU A 145 10.49 4.63 17.48
CA GLU A 145 9.35 5.41 17.01
C GLU A 145 8.04 4.64 17.22
N ALA A 146 8.06 3.35 16.94
CA ALA A 146 6.91 2.44 16.99
C ALA A 146 5.67 3.05 16.32
N ASP A 147 5.88 3.56 15.10
CA ASP A 147 4.82 4.05 14.23
C ASP A 147 4.36 2.92 13.30
N TYR A 148 3.15 2.45 13.52
CA TYR A 148 2.51 1.38 12.75
C TYR A 148 1.36 1.90 11.86
N GLY A 149 1.36 3.20 11.56
CA GLY A 149 0.34 3.83 10.73
C GLY A 149 -1.05 3.73 11.33
N ALA A 150 -1.96 3.07 10.64
CA ALA A 150 -3.36 2.90 11.07
C ALA A 150 -3.57 1.76 12.09
N TYR A 151 -2.56 0.94 12.35
CA TYR A 151 -2.69 -0.18 13.28
C TYR A 151 -2.48 0.26 14.74
N PRO A 152 -3.33 -0.17 15.69
CA PRO A 152 -3.12 0.11 17.10
C PRO A 152 -1.77 -0.43 17.60
N LYS A 153 -1.00 0.40 18.29
CA LYS A 153 0.34 0.05 18.79
C LYS A 153 0.32 -1.22 19.65
N GLY A 154 -0.65 -1.35 20.54
CA GLY A 154 -0.80 -2.53 21.39
C GLY A 154 -1.03 -3.83 20.61
N LEU A 155 -1.80 -3.77 19.51
CA LEU A 155 -1.97 -4.92 18.62
C LEU A 155 -0.65 -5.34 17.98
N MET A 156 0.14 -4.36 17.49
CA MET A 156 1.42 -4.66 16.83
C MET A 156 2.44 -5.23 17.81
N TYR A 157 2.49 -4.73 19.04
CA TYR A 157 3.32 -5.33 20.10
C TYR A 157 2.86 -6.75 20.43
N TYR A 158 1.55 -6.96 20.54
CA TYR A 158 1.00 -8.30 20.78
C TYR A 158 1.39 -9.29 19.67
N LEU A 159 1.26 -8.90 18.40
CA LEU A 159 1.68 -9.73 17.26
C LEU A 159 3.18 -10.05 17.32
N THR A 160 4.03 -9.05 17.64
CA THR A 160 5.47 -9.26 17.81
C THR A 160 5.79 -10.21 18.99
N MET A 161 5.02 -10.13 20.07
CA MET A 161 5.16 -11.08 21.19
C MET A 161 4.81 -12.51 20.77
N MET A 162 3.81 -12.69 19.89
CA MET A 162 3.39 -14.01 19.41
C MET A 162 4.50 -14.73 18.62
N ASP A 163 5.45 -14.02 18.02
CA ASP A 163 6.58 -14.62 17.29
C ASP A 163 7.46 -15.52 18.16
N SER A 164 7.40 -15.35 19.47
CA SER A 164 8.09 -16.22 20.44
C SER A 164 7.13 -16.95 21.40
N TRP A 165 6.10 -16.26 21.87
CA TRP A 165 5.19 -16.75 22.92
C TRP A 165 4.40 -17.99 22.47
N LEU A 166 4.09 -18.12 21.19
CA LEU A 166 3.44 -19.33 20.62
C LEU A 166 4.29 -20.60 20.79
N TYR A 167 5.59 -20.45 20.93
CA TYR A 167 6.56 -21.55 20.94
C TYR A 167 7.23 -21.78 22.30
N ASP A 168 7.25 -20.76 23.19
CA ASP A 168 7.71 -20.87 24.57
C ASP A 168 6.92 -19.90 25.46
N GLU A 169 6.13 -20.47 26.37
CA GLU A 169 5.28 -19.70 27.31
C GLU A 169 6.09 -18.77 28.23
N ASN A 170 7.39 -19.03 28.44
CA ASN A 170 8.24 -18.25 29.30
C ASN A 170 8.92 -17.07 28.59
N GLU A 171 8.82 -17.00 27.25
CA GLU A 171 9.54 -16.02 26.44
C GLU A 171 8.60 -15.08 25.64
N PRO A 172 7.59 -14.44 26.28
CA PRO A 172 6.64 -13.58 25.56
C PRO A 172 7.23 -12.24 25.10
N PHE A 173 8.34 -11.77 25.72
CA PHE A 173 8.82 -10.40 25.55
C PHE A 173 10.15 -10.26 24.78
N ILE A 174 10.79 -11.35 24.40
CA ILE A 174 12.15 -11.31 23.84
C ILE A 174 12.29 -10.41 22.61
N HIS A 175 11.25 -10.31 21.78
CA HIS A 175 11.27 -9.49 20.55
C HIS A 175 10.83 -8.03 20.78
N VAL A 176 10.14 -7.72 21.87
CA VAL A 176 9.77 -6.34 22.23
C VAL A 176 10.80 -5.66 23.14
N GLU A 177 11.78 -6.39 23.65
CA GLU A 177 12.91 -5.89 24.44
C GLU A 177 14.20 -5.88 23.62
N ALA A 178 14.20 -5.17 22.48
CA ALA A 178 15.25 -5.30 21.47
C ALA A 178 16.45 -4.32 21.62
N LEU A 179 16.36 -3.27 22.46
CA LEU A 179 17.37 -2.20 22.49
C LEU A 179 18.78 -2.69 22.87
N ASP A 180 18.87 -3.58 23.86
CA ASP A 180 20.15 -4.15 24.27
C ASP A 180 20.78 -5.02 23.17
N THR A 181 19.91 -5.69 22.39
CA THR A 181 20.35 -6.50 21.25
C THR A 181 20.94 -5.63 20.15
N PHE A 182 20.37 -4.45 19.84
CA PHE A 182 20.98 -3.51 18.90
C PHE A 182 22.36 -3.04 19.38
N ALA A 183 22.51 -2.74 20.66
CA ALA A 183 23.81 -2.34 21.24
C ALA A 183 24.85 -3.48 21.14
N GLN A 184 24.43 -4.72 21.38
CA GLN A 184 25.26 -5.90 21.21
C GLN A 184 25.70 -6.10 19.77
N LEU A 185 24.76 -6.05 18.81
CA LEU A 185 25.03 -6.23 17.38
C LEU A 185 26.02 -5.17 16.84
N ARG A 186 25.92 -3.90 17.33
CA ARG A 186 26.91 -2.87 16.98
C ARG A 186 28.31 -3.22 17.42
N LYS A 187 28.45 -3.77 18.60
CA LYS A 187 29.76 -4.21 19.13
C LYS A 187 30.33 -5.38 18.34
N GLU A 188 29.48 -6.38 18.07
CA GLU A 188 29.86 -7.61 17.37
C GLU A 188 30.03 -7.41 15.84
N LEU A 189 29.63 -6.25 15.27
CA LEU A 189 29.86 -5.90 13.87
C LEU A 189 31.35 -5.96 13.48
N ASP A 190 32.23 -5.54 14.37
CA ASP A 190 33.68 -5.57 14.14
C ASP A 190 34.33 -6.92 14.48
N GLU A 191 33.59 -7.82 15.11
CA GLU A 191 34.02 -9.15 15.52
C GLU A 191 33.73 -10.25 14.49
N GLY A 192 33.09 -9.93 13.35
CA GLY A 192 32.81 -10.88 12.26
C GLY A 192 31.49 -11.65 12.41
N LEU A 193 30.56 -11.19 13.24
CA LEU A 193 29.28 -11.86 13.49
C LEU A 193 28.51 -12.15 12.20
N PHE A 194 28.39 -11.15 11.32
CA PHE A 194 27.56 -11.29 10.12
C PHE A 194 28.16 -12.25 9.10
N GLU A 195 29.48 -12.29 9.00
CA GLU A 195 30.22 -13.25 8.19
C GLU A 195 29.99 -14.69 8.68
N GLU A 196 30.00 -14.90 10.01
CA GLU A 196 29.70 -16.20 10.63
C GLU A 196 28.24 -16.62 10.37
N LEU A 197 27.28 -15.67 10.44
CA LEU A 197 25.87 -15.97 10.13
C LEU A 197 25.67 -16.36 8.67
N ILE A 198 26.34 -15.66 7.74
CA ILE A 198 26.31 -16.02 6.31
C ILE A 198 26.86 -17.43 6.13
N GLN A 199 28.04 -17.72 6.71
CA GLN A 199 28.65 -19.04 6.57
C GLN A 199 27.74 -20.14 7.12
N LYS A 200 27.25 -19.97 8.34
CA LYS A 200 26.48 -20.99 9.06
C LYS A 200 25.07 -21.20 8.48
N TYR A 201 24.32 -20.12 8.21
CA TYR A 201 22.91 -20.22 7.88
C TYR A 201 22.59 -20.15 6.39
N LEU A 202 23.48 -19.56 5.57
CA LEU A 202 23.21 -19.41 4.14
C LEU A 202 24.09 -20.32 3.27
N LEU A 203 25.35 -20.53 3.63
CA LEU A 203 26.31 -21.36 2.86
C LEU A 203 26.34 -22.82 3.33
N ASP A 204 26.64 -23.09 4.59
CA ASP A 204 26.80 -24.45 5.14
C ASP A 204 25.47 -25.12 5.52
N ASN A 205 24.36 -24.50 5.19
CA ASN A 205 23.02 -24.95 5.51
C ASN A 205 22.36 -25.63 4.30
N SER A 206 22.09 -26.94 4.41
CA SER A 206 21.37 -27.71 3.39
C SER A 206 19.83 -27.60 3.51
N HIS A 207 19.32 -27.09 4.65
CA HIS A 207 17.89 -26.96 4.91
C HIS A 207 17.29 -25.78 4.13
N GLY A 208 16.92 -26.03 2.89
CA GLY A 208 16.37 -25.00 2.02
C GLY A 208 15.82 -25.56 0.71
N SER A 209 15.32 -24.68 -0.13
CA SER A 209 14.78 -25.02 -1.43
C SER A 209 15.14 -23.99 -2.50
N LEU A 210 15.20 -24.44 -3.75
CA LEU A 210 15.17 -23.64 -4.96
C LEU A 210 13.84 -23.92 -5.66
N ILE A 211 13.00 -22.92 -5.77
CA ILE A 211 11.69 -23.02 -6.42
C ILE A 211 11.70 -22.18 -7.68
N ALA A 212 11.28 -22.75 -8.81
CA ALA A 212 10.93 -22.01 -10.00
C ALA A 212 9.41 -22.01 -10.16
N LEU A 213 8.81 -20.83 -10.28
CA LEU A 213 7.40 -20.66 -10.60
C LEU A 213 7.32 -20.14 -12.03
N VAL A 214 6.86 -20.97 -12.95
CA VAL A 214 6.94 -20.77 -14.40
C VAL A 214 5.56 -20.44 -14.95
N PRO A 215 5.43 -19.42 -15.84
CA PRO A 215 4.15 -19.08 -16.45
C PRO A 215 3.68 -20.22 -17.39
N LYS A 216 2.37 -20.51 -17.34
CA LYS A 216 1.75 -21.53 -18.22
C LYS A 216 0.40 -21.05 -18.72
N ARG A 217 0.23 -20.98 -20.05
CA ARG A 217 -1.06 -20.73 -20.68
C ARG A 217 -1.95 -21.96 -20.58
N GLY A 218 -3.26 -21.75 -20.54
CA GLY A 218 -4.25 -22.82 -20.45
C GLY A 218 -4.30 -23.54 -19.08
N LEU A 219 -3.53 -23.12 -18.09
CA LEU A 219 -3.49 -23.77 -16.78
C LEU A 219 -4.81 -23.62 -16.01
N GLU A 220 -5.51 -22.51 -16.19
CA GLU A 220 -6.82 -22.28 -15.58
C GLU A 220 -7.86 -23.25 -16.11
N GLU A 221 -7.89 -23.42 -17.44
CA GLU A 221 -8.80 -24.34 -18.13
C GLU A 221 -8.49 -25.80 -17.75
N GLU A 222 -7.20 -26.16 -17.64
CA GLU A 222 -6.78 -27.49 -17.18
C GLU A 222 -7.31 -27.76 -15.76
N LYS A 223 -7.08 -26.82 -14.82
CA LYS A 223 -7.54 -26.95 -13.43
C LYS A 223 -9.06 -26.98 -13.32
N ALA A 224 -9.75 -26.11 -14.06
CA ALA A 224 -11.21 -26.09 -14.10
C ALA A 224 -11.79 -27.41 -14.65
N ALA A 225 -11.19 -27.94 -15.70
CA ALA A 225 -11.59 -29.24 -16.26
C ALA A 225 -11.32 -30.40 -15.31
N GLU A 226 -10.16 -30.40 -14.63
CA GLU A 226 -9.82 -31.40 -13.60
C GLU A 226 -10.79 -31.35 -12.42
N GLU A 227 -11.09 -30.15 -11.92
CA GLU A 227 -12.05 -29.96 -10.83
C GLU A 227 -13.47 -30.40 -11.24
N ALA A 228 -13.94 -30.00 -12.42
CA ALA A 228 -15.22 -30.44 -12.96
C ALA A 228 -15.32 -31.96 -13.03
N LYS A 229 -14.27 -32.61 -13.55
CA LYS A 229 -14.19 -34.06 -13.63
C LYS A 229 -14.18 -34.72 -12.24
N ARG A 230 -13.45 -34.15 -11.30
CA ARG A 230 -13.41 -34.60 -9.89
C ARG A 230 -14.80 -34.54 -9.25
N LEU A 231 -15.49 -33.38 -9.40
CA LEU A 231 -16.83 -33.18 -8.87
C LEU A 231 -17.86 -34.07 -9.55
N GLU A 232 -17.77 -34.25 -10.85
CA GLU A 232 -18.65 -35.20 -11.59
C GLU A 232 -18.44 -36.63 -11.13
N THR A 233 -17.18 -37.05 -10.98
CA THR A 233 -16.84 -38.40 -10.49
C THR A 233 -17.39 -38.59 -9.06
N TYR A 234 -17.22 -37.61 -8.18
CA TYR A 234 -17.75 -37.62 -6.83
C TYR A 234 -19.29 -37.70 -6.84
N LYS A 235 -19.94 -36.83 -7.60
CA LYS A 235 -21.42 -36.84 -7.75
C LYS A 235 -21.93 -38.19 -8.23
N ASN A 236 -21.28 -38.80 -9.20
CA ASN A 236 -21.67 -40.11 -9.75
C ASN A 236 -21.38 -41.28 -8.79
N SER A 237 -20.54 -41.09 -7.77
CA SER A 237 -20.28 -42.10 -6.72
C SER A 237 -21.30 -42.06 -5.59
N LEU A 238 -22.12 -41.02 -5.49
CA LEU A 238 -23.10 -40.85 -4.44
C LEU A 238 -24.40 -41.56 -4.80
N SER A 239 -25.03 -42.13 -3.78
CA SER A 239 -26.41 -42.63 -3.89
C SER A 239 -27.41 -41.47 -4.04
N LYS A 240 -28.65 -41.79 -4.40
CA LYS A 240 -29.69 -40.78 -4.50
C LYS A 240 -29.97 -40.15 -3.14
N GLU A 241 -29.97 -40.96 -2.09
CA GLU A 241 -30.19 -40.56 -0.69
C GLU A 241 -29.09 -39.59 -0.21
N GLU A 242 -27.82 -39.84 -0.56
CA GLU A 242 -26.69 -38.96 -0.23
C GLU A 242 -26.78 -37.62 -0.98
N LEU A 243 -27.19 -37.64 -2.25
CA LEU A 243 -27.43 -36.42 -3.01
C LEU A 243 -28.56 -35.57 -2.43
N GLU A 244 -29.68 -36.23 -2.05
CA GLU A 244 -30.82 -35.57 -1.38
C GLU A 244 -30.39 -34.98 -0.02
N ALA A 245 -29.55 -35.69 0.73
CA ALA A 245 -28.99 -35.21 2.00
C ALA A 245 -28.13 -33.94 1.78
N ILE A 246 -27.22 -33.91 0.78
CA ILE A 246 -26.40 -32.72 0.45
C ILE A 246 -27.29 -31.51 0.08
N VAL A 247 -28.36 -31.75 -0.69
CA VAL A 247 -29.33 -30.70 -1.03
C VAL A 247 -30.03 -30.17 0.20
N ALA A 248 -30.49 -31.07 1.09
CA ALA A 248 -31.14 -30.70 2.33
C ALA A 248 -30.21 -29.92 3.26
N ASP A 249 -28.97 -30.40 3.44
CA ASP A 249 -27.96 -29.74 4.27
C ASP A 249 -27.60 -28.37 3.74
N THR A 250 -27.52 -28.21 2.39
CA THR A 250 -27.27 -26.92 1.74
C THR A 250 -28.46 -25.96 1.99
N ALA A 251 -29.67 -26.45 1.89
CA ALA A 251 -30.87 -25.66 2.17
C ALA A 251 -30.93 -25.25 3.65
N ALA A 252 -30.60 -26.18 4.57
CA ALA A 252 -30.53 -25.92 6.01
C ALA A 252 -29.44 -24.90 6.34
N LEU A 253 -28.25 -24.99 5.71
CA LEU A 253 -27.17 -24.02 5.88
C LEU A 253 -27.61 -22.61 5.42
N LYS A 254 -28.26 -22.50 4.26
CA LYS A 254 -28.80 -21.22 3.78
C LYS A 254 -29.84 -20.63 4.73
N ALA A 255 -30.76 -21.47 5.23
CA ALA A 255 -31.73 -21.03 6.20
C ALA A 255 -31.08 -20.54 7.50
N TYR A 256 -30.08 -21.26 8.00
CA TYR A 256 -29.28 -20.86 9.17
C TYR A 256 -28.54 -19.54 8.98
N GLN A 257 -27.99 -19.31 7.78
CA GLN A 257 -27.32 -18.05 7.45
C GLN A 257 -28.28 -16.84 7.38
N ASP A 258 -29.54 -17.09 7.02
CA ASP A 258 -30.59 -16.05 6.93
C ASP A 258 -31.32 -15.86 8.27
N GLU A 259 -31.21 -16.81 9.23
CA GLU A 259 -31.87 -16.72 10.52
C GLU A 259 -31.22 -15.66 11.42
N PRO A 260 -31.97 -14.63 11.87
CA PRO A 260 -31.42 -13.64 12.79
C PRO A 260 -31.12 -14.26 14.16
N SER A 261 -30.03 -13.81 14.79
CA SER A 261 -29.73 -14.22 16.17
C SER A 261 -30.88 -13.88 17.13
N PRO A 262 -31.20 -14.74 18.12
CA PRO A 262 -32.25 -14.47 19.11
C PRO A 262 -32.01 -13.13 19.81
N GLN A 263 -33.08 -12.34 20.01
CA GLN A 263 -33.01 -11.03 20.63
C GLN A 263 -32.41 -11.08 22.05
N GLU A 264 -32.72 -12.10 22.83
CA GLU A 264 -32.15 -12.32 24.17
C GLU A 264 -30.61 -12.44 24.15
N GLU A 265 -30.05 -13.11 23.15
CA GLU A 265 -28.59 -13.27 23.01
C GLU A 265 -27.93 -11.96 22.57
N LEU A 266 -28.57 -11.23 21.64
CA LEU A 266 -28.10 -9.89 21.23
C LEU A 266 -28.13 -8.90 22.40
N GLU A 267 -29.09 -8.98 23.31
CA GLU A 267 -29.19 -8.08 24.46
C GLU A 267 -28.13 -8.35 25.55
N ARG A 268 -27.55 -9.57 25.59
CA ARG A 268 -26.41 -9.88 26.48
C ARG A 268 -25.11 -9.19 26.08
N ILE A 269 -24.96 -8.77 24.84
CA ILE A 269 -23.76 -8.07 24.36
C ILE A 269 -23.79 -6.65 24.94
N PRO A 270 -22.78 -6.24 25.75
CA PRO A 270 -22.73 -4.89 26.29
C PRO A 270 -22.55 -3.87 25.17
N MET A 271 -23.26 -2.76 25.26
CA MET A 271 -23.20 -1.67 24.29
C MET A 271 -22.87 -0.35 24.96
N LEU A 272 -22.07 0.47 24.27
CA LEU A 272 -21.93 1.90 24.61
C LEU A 272 -23.24 2.62 24.33
N LYS A 273 -23.47 3.69 25.10
CA LYS A 273 -24.57 4.64 24.84
C LYS A 273 -24.03 5.84 24.08
N LEU A 274 -24.88 6.54 23.33
CA LEU A 274 -24.48 7.78 22.65
C LEU A 274 -24.02 8.86 23.62
N SER A 275 -24.48 8.81 24.90
CA SER A 275 -24.00 9.70 25.97
C SER A 275 -22.55 9.45 26.38
N ASP A 276 -22.00 8.28 26.08
CA ASP A 276 -20.62 7.92 26.41
C ASP A 276 -19.62 8.42 25.37
N ILE A 277 -20.14 8.97 24.27
CA ILE A 277 -19.34 9.42 23.12
C ILE A 277 -19.01 10.91 23.22
N GLU A 278 -17.73 11.25 23.06
CA GLU A 278 -17.27 12.64 22.98
C GLU A 278 -17.92 13.36 21.77
N ARG A 279 -18.49 14.55 22.00
CA ARG A 279 -19.19 15.31 20.95
C ARG A 279 -18.27 16.13 20.07
N GLU A 280 -17.10 16.52 20.59
CA GLU A 280 -16.13 17.29 19.82
C GLU A 280 -15.28 16.40 18.94
N PRO A 281 -15.04 16.76 17.67
CA PRO A 281 -14.12 16.02 16.83
C PRO A 281 -12.66 16.22 17.26
N ALA A 282 -11.78 15.34 16.85
CA ALA A 282 -10.35 15.47 17.09
C ALA A 282 -9.83 16.84 16.58
N LYS A 283 -9.04 17.52 17.41
CA LYS A 283 -8.49 18.85 17.13
C LYS A 283 -7.63 18.88 15.87
N LEU A 284 -7.60 20.02 15.20
CA LEU A 284 -6.61 20.38 14.19
C LEU A 284 -5.53 21.24 14.85
N TYR A 285 -4.29 20.92 14.56
CA TYR A 285 -3.10 21.61 15.06
C TYR A 285 -2.53 22.45 13.92
N ILE A 286 -3.00 23.68 13.74
CA ILE A 286 -2.63 24.56 12.63
C ILE A 286 -2.19 25.90 13.24
N ASP A 287 -0.88 26.10 13.33
CA ASP A 287 -0.28 27.38 13.73
C ASP A 287 0.58 27.89 12.56
N LYS A 288 0.07 28.90 11.87
CA LYS A 288 0.75 29.46 10.70
C LYS A 288 1.89 30.37 11.14
N LYS A 289 3.10 30.01 10.75
CA LYS A 289 4.33 30.78 10.93
C LYS A 289 4.91 31.18 9.57
N SER A 290 5.94 32.00 9.57
CA SER A 290 6.74 32.33 8.40
C SER A 290 8.22 32.23 8.74
N ILE A 291 9.00 31.55 7.88
CA ILE A 291 10.45 31.52 7.95
C ILE A 291 10.99 31.89 6.58
N ALA A 292 11.78 32.97 6.48
CA ALA A 292 12.33 33.48 5.23
C ALA A 292 11.27 33.67 4.11
N ASP A 293 10.09 34.21 4.48
CA ASP A 293 8.92 34.46 3.62
C ASP A 293 8.28 33.20 3.04
N VAL A 294 8.52 32.02 3.64
CA VAL A 294 7.82 30.77 3.32
C VAL A 294 6.84 30.44 4.44
N ASP A 295 5.64 30.01 4.07
CA ASP A 295 4.62 29.55 5.01
C ASP A 295 5.05 28.24 5.67
N VAL A 296 5.09 28.23 7.01
CA VAL A 296 5.35 27.07 7.84
C VAL A 296 4.12 26.77 8.68
N ILE A 297 3.49 25.66 8.44
CA ILE A 297 2.34 25.19 9.23
C ILE A 297 2.89 24.32 10.34
N HIS A 298 2.96 24.93 11.53
CA HIS A 298 3.46 24.26 12.73
C HIS A 298 2.34 23.49 13.42
N HIS A 299 2.60 22.22 13.67
CA HIS A 299 1.73 21.33 14.43
C HIS A 299 2.38 21.10 15.79
N ASN A 300 2.11 21.98 16.75
CA ASN A 300 2.70 21.91 18.08
C ASN A 300 2.20 20.69 18.84
N LEU A 301 3.02 19.64 18.86
CA LEU A 301 2.74 18.37 19.48
C LEU A 301 4.00 17.82 20.15
N PHE A 302 3.82 17.10 21.25
CA PHE A 302 4.92 16.34 21.86
C PHE A 302 5.32 15.16 20.96
N THR A 303 6.57 15.14 20.51
CA THR A 303 7.10 14.16 19.55
C THR A 303 8.33 13.41 20.07
N ASN A 304 8.64 13.57 21.36
CA ASN A 304 9.82 12.96 21.98
C ASN A 304 11.11 13.24 21.19
N GLN A 305 11.37 14.49 20.84
CA GLN A 305 12.55 14.98 20.11
C GLN A 305 12.65 14.53 18.63
N ILE A 306 11.61 13.90 18.08
CA ILE A 306 11.56 13.59 16.65
C ILE A 306 10.82 14.72 15.93
N ALA A 307 11.44 15.34 14.96
CA ALA A 307 10.81 16.27 14.03
C ALA A 307 10.28 15.53 12.79
N TYR A 308 9.03 15.80 12.44
CA TYR A 308 8.46 15.38 11.16
C TYR A 308 8.33 16.61 10.28
N LEU A 309 9.17 16.66 9.26
CA LEU A 309 9.26 17.76 8.31
C LEU A 309 8.72 17.32 6.95
N MET A 310 7.86 18.12 6.34
CA MET A 310 7.40 17.92 4.99
C MET A 310 7.53 19.24 4.22
N LEU A 311 8.28 19.20 3.13
CA LEU A 311 8.38 20.27 2.14
C LEU A 311 7.36 19.95 1.05
N ALA A 312 6.27 20.71 0.99
CA ALA A 312 5.18 20.51 0.02
C ALA A 312 5.25 21.59 -1.05
N PHE A 313 5.53 21.18 -2.29
CA PHE A 313 5.66 22.06 -3.45
C PHE A 313 4.42 21.96 -4.33
N ASP A 314 3.75 23.09 -4.60
CA ASP A 314 2.63 23.15 -5.53
C ASP A 314 3.10 22.91 -6.96
N CYS A 315 2.53 21.92 -7.63
CA CYS A 315 2.83 21.58 -9.02
C CYS A 315 2.07 22.45 -10.04
N LYS A 316 1.50 23.60 -9.64
CA LYS A 316 0.67 24.45 -10.51
C LYS A 316 1.34 24.92 -11.79
N LYS A 317 2.68 24.98 -11.84
CA LYS A 317 3.46 25.35 -13.03
C LYS A 317 3.76 24.17 -13.97
N VAL A 318 3.46 22.93 -13.54
CA VAL A 318 3.72 21.72 -14.33
C VAL A 318 2.56 21.51 -15.31
N PRO A 319 2.79 21.54 -16.65
CA PRO A 319 1.74 21.32 -17.64
C PRO A 319 1.31 19.85 -17.70
N ASP A 320 0.13 19.59 -18.29
CA ASP A 320 -0.51 18.26 -18.28
C ASP A 320 0.39 17.16 -18.89
N GLU A 321 1.17 17.45 -19.93
CA GLU A 321 2.10 16.50 -20.57
C GLU A 321 3.26 16.07 -19.67
N LEU A 322 3.59 16.84 -18.64
CA LEU A 322 4.65 16.52 -17.67
C LEU A 322 4.12 15.87 -16.38
N LEU A 323 2.80 15.71 -16.20
CA LEU A 323 2.25 15.08 -14.99
C LEU A 323 2.71 13.64 -14.76
N PRO A 324 2.83 12.75 -15.77
CA PRO A 324 3.37 11.41 -15.52
C PRO A 324 4.82 11.45 -14.97
N TYR A 325 5.58 12.50 -15.33
CA TYR A 325 6.92 12.70 -14.79
C TYR A 325 6.95 13.17 -13.34
N VAL A 326 5.89 13.78 -12.84
CA VAL A 326 5.73 14.05 -11.40
C VAL A 326 5.64 12.72 -10.64
N GLY A 327 4.87 11.76 -11.16
CA GLY A 327 4.81 10.40 -10.63
C GLY A 327 6.17 9.69 -10.69
N LEU A 328 6.86 9.75 -11.85
CA LEU A 328 8.17 9.13 -12.03
C LEU A 328 9.24 9.77 -11.12
N LEU A 329 9.21 11.11 -10.98
CA LEU A 329 10.13 11.83 -10.09
C LEU A 329 10.05 11.35 -8.63
N SER A 330 8.85 10.99 -8.16
CA SER A 330 8.68 10.46 -6.80
C SER A 330 9.35 9.08 -6.59
N SER A 331 9.64 8.37 -7.67
CA SER A 331 10.32 7.08 -7.63
C SER A 331 11.80 7.14 -7.99
N VAL A 332 12.24 8.26 -8.54
CA VAL A 332 13.63 8.48 -9.01
C VAL A 332 14.47 9.23 -7.97
N LEU A 333 13.90 10.27 -7.33
CA LEU A 333 14.61 11.07 -6.34
C LEU A 333 15.05 10.23 -5.14
N GLY A 334 16.30 10.38 -4.74
CA GLY A 334 16.94 9.59 -3.68
C GLY A 334 17.38 8.18 -4.09
N LEU A 335 17.12 7.76 -5.34
CA LEU A 335 17.52 6.45 -5.88
C LEU A 335 18.45 6.54 -7.08
N MET A 336 18.88 7.72 -7.45
CA MET A 336 19.96 8.01 -8.44
C MET A 336 21.12 8.70 -7.74
N ASP A 337 22.29 8.66 -8.39
CA ASP A 337 23.46 9.40 -7.93
C ASP A 337 23.18 10.90 -7.92
N THR A 338 23.78 11.57 -6.96
CA THR A 338 23.85 13.03 -6.91
C THR A 338 25.24 13.50 -7.34
N HIS A 339 25.48 14.81 -7.33
CA HIS A 339 26.84 15.33 -7.55
C HIS A 339 27.80 15.05 -6.38
N LYS A 340 27.27 14.78 -5.17
CA LYS A 340 28.08 14.54 -3.96
C LYS A 340 28.20 13.08 -3.58
N HIS A 341 27.13 12.30 -3.77
CA HIS A 341 27.04 10.91 -3.33
C HIS A 341 26.56 10.00 -4.45
N THR A 342 27.06 8.78 -4.47
CA THR A 342 26.37 7.70 -5.17
C THR A 342 25.05 7.37 -4.43
N TYR A 343 24.07 6.78 -5.11
CA TYR A 343 22.77 6.48 -4.49
C TYR A 343 22.87 5.52 -3.28
N PRO A 344 23.81 4.55 -3.23
CA PRO A 344 24.02 3.75 -2.02
C PRO A 344 24.60 4.58 -0.86
N GLU A 345 25.59 5.45 -1.14
CA GLU A 345 26.16 6.35 -0.13
C GLU A 345 25.10 7.30 0.42
N LEU A 346 24.31 7.92 -0.47
CA LEU A 346 23.20 8.81 -0.08
C LEU A 346 22.21 8.10 0.84
N THR A 347 21.81 6.89 0.48
CA THR A 347 20.88 6.08 1.31
C THR A 347 21.50 5.75 2.67
N ASN A 348 22.79 5.37 2.71
CA ASN A 348 23.47 5.07 3.95
C ASN A 348 23.55 6.30 4.85
N GLU A 349 23.93 7.47 4.31
CA GLU A 349 23.95 8.72 5.08
C GLU A 349 22.58 9.06 5.69
N ILE A 350 21.53 8.97 4.87
CA ILE A 350 20.16 9.25 5.33
C ILE A 350 19.77 8.29 6.47
N ASN A 351 20.01 6.98 6.31
CA ASN A 351 19.59 5.98 7.30
C ASN A 351 20.47 5.98 8.57
N ILE A 352 21.73 6.39 8.48
CA ILE A 352 22.60 6.58 9.65
C ILE A 352 22.17 7.78 10.49
N ASN A 353 21.69 8.85 9.88
CA ASN A 353 21.46 10.13 10.54
C ASN A 353 20.00 10.53 10.73
N SER A 354 19.06 9.78 10.15
CA SER A 354 17.62 10.12 10.20
C SER A 354 16.74 8.87 10.20
N GLY A 355 15.44 9.09 10.38
CA GLY A 355 14.42 8.05 10.19
C GLY A 355 14.01 7.85 8.73
N GLY A 356 14.71 8.48 7.78
CA GLY A 356 14.48 8.38 6.34
C GLY A 356 13.96 9.67 5.70
N ILE A 357 14.16 9.73 4.39
CA ILE A 357 13.57 10.76 3.50
C ILE A 357 12.74 10.01 2.46
N ALA A 358 11.54 10.51 2.17
CA ALA A 358 10.63 9.94 1.18
C ALA A 358 10.01 11.05 0.33
N THR A 359 9.68 10.73 -0.91
CA THR A 359 9.01 11.62 -1.84
C THR A 359 7.69 11.02 -2.30
N ASP A 360 6.69 11.86 -2.53
CA ASP A 360 5.36 11.45 -2.98
C ASP A 360 4.68 12.59 -3.72
N ALA A 361 3.64 12.28 -4.49
CA ALA A 361 2.74 13.25 -5.11
C ALA A 361 1.33 13.08 -4.52
N ALA A 362 0.75 14.16 -4.02
CA ALA A 362 -0.57 14.16 -3.42
C ALA A 362 -1.53 15.12 -4.13
N ILE A 363 -2.82 14.82 -4.08
CA ILE A 363 -3.88 15.68 -4.62
C ILE A 363 -4.80 16.09 -3.49
N TYR A 364 -4.99 17.38 -3.35
CA TYR A 364 -5.84 18.01 -2.36
C TYR A 364 -7.02 18.70 -3.03
N THR A 365 -8.24 18.29 -2.70
CA THR A 365 -9.45 18.93 -3.21
C THR A 365 -9.93 20.00 -2.22
N ASP A 366 -10.22 21.20 -2.71
CA ASP A 366 -10.74 22.30 -1.88
C ASP A 366 -12.10 21.94 -1.27
N SER A 367 -12.28 22.13 0.03
CA SER A 367 -13.51 21.78 0.74
C SER A 367 -14.66 22.79 0.55
N LYS A 368 -14.36 23.95 -0.01
CA LYS A 368 -15.34 25.02 -0.31
C LYS A 368 -15.72 25.05 -1.78
N ASP A 369 -14.80 24.66 -2.66
CA ASP A 369 -14.99 24.61 -4.11
C ASP A 369 -14.39 23.31 -4.68
N PHE A 370 -15.22 22.29 -4.78
CA PHE A 370 -14.79 20.95 -5.25
C PHE A 370 -14.35 20.87 -6.72
N SER A 371 -14.50 21.95 -7.48
CA SER A 371 -13.91 22.07 -8.81
C SER A 371 -12.40 22.41 -8.75
N LYS A 372 -11.93 22.89 -7.60
CA LYS A 372 -10.54 23.25 -7.34
C LYS A 372 -9.80 22.11 -6.66
N TYR A 373 -8.61 21.85 -7.13
CA TYR A 373 -7.70 20.86 -6.56
C TYR A 373 -6.26 21.34 -6.74
N THR A 374 -5.41 20.90 -5.85
CA THR A 374 -3.97 21.20 -5.88
C THR A 374 -3.20 19.89 -5.96
N VAL A 375 -2.30 19.79 -6.93
CA VAL A 375 -1.31 18.69 -7.00
C VAL A 375 -0.08 19.18 -6.25
N MET A 376 0.30 18.48 -5.19
CA MET A 376 1.48 18.76 -4.39
C MET A 376 2.54 17.69 -4.58
N TYR A 377 3.80 18.10 -4.70
CA TYR A 377 4.94 17.22 -4.56
C TYR A 377 5.49 17.34 -3.13
N GLU A 378 5.57 16.24 -2.42
CA GLU A 378 5.90 16.21 -1.02
C GLU A 378 7.26 15.52 -0.78
N VAL A 379 8.19 16.21 -0.15
CA VAL A 379 9.47 15.67 0.33
C VAL A 379 9.40 15.59 1.84
N LYS A 380 9.33 14.37 2.37
CA LYS A 380 9.08 14.09 3.78
C LYS A 380 10.36 13.58 4.46
N GLY A 381 10.67 14.07 5.64
CA GLY A 381 11.76 13.57 6.45
C GLY A 381 11.37 13.50 7.93
N LYS A 382 11.91 12.51 8.62
CA LYS A 382 11.80 12.39 10.07
C LYS A 382 13.18 12.24 10.69
N VAL A 383 13.43 13.00 11.74
CA VAL A 383 14.78 13.16 12.26
C VAL A 383 14.76 13.64 13.72
N LEU A 384 15.79 13.35 14.48
CA LEU A 384 15.98 13.99 15.78
C LEU A 384 16.22 15.50 15.60
N TYR A 385 15.74 16.33 16.52
CA TYR A 385 15.81 17.79 16.42
C TYR A 385 17.23 18.31 16.12
N GLU A 386 18.25 17.75 16.74
CA GLU A 386 19.66 18.13 16.54
C GLU A 386 20.18 17.87 15.12
N LYS A 387 19.49 16.98 14.36
CA LYS A 387 19.83 16.59 13.00
C LYS A 387 19.00 17.31 11.92
N LEU A 388 18.18 18.31 12.30
CA LEU A 388 17.41 19.12 11.34
C LEU A 388 18.27 19.75 10.24
N PRO A 389 19.47 20.30 10.52
CA PRO A 389 20.34 20.81 9.47
C PRO A 389 20.73 19.75 8.45
N PHE A 390 21.04 18.54 8.91
CA PHE A 390 21.42 17.41 8.07
C PHE A 390 20.26 17.01 7.12
N VAL A 391 19.04 16.82 7.65
CA VAL A 391 17.92 16.38 6.79
C VAL A 391 17.58 17.39 5.71
N LEU A 392 17.66 18.70 6.01
CA LEU A 392 17.43 19.76 5.03
C LEU A 392 18.56 19.80 3.97
N GLU A 393 19.81 19.53 4.35
CA GLU A 393 20.91 19.42 3.39
C GLU A 393 20.69 18.23 2.44
N MET A 394 20.31 17.06 2.95
CA MET A 394 20.02 15.87 2.13
C MET A 394 18.80 16.10 1.23
N MET A 395 17.73 16.73 1.74
CA MET A 395 16.59 17.12 0.90
C MET A 395 16.99 18.06 -0.23
N HIS A 396 17.85 19.07 0.05
CA HIS A 396 18.36 19.97 -0.98
C HIS A 396 19.17 19.21 -2.03
N GLU A 397 20.05 18.32 -1.61
CA GLU A 397 20.87 17.51 -2.52
C GLU A 397 20.01 16.64 -3.42
N ILE A 398 19.01 15.96 -2.85
CA ILE A 398 18.09 15.10 -3.61
C ILE A 398 17.32 15.88 -4.67
N ILE A 399 16.83 17.08 -4.36
CA ILE A 399 15.98 17.83 -5.29
C ILE A 399 16.75 18.63 -6.35
N TYR A 400 18.02 19.00 -6.08
CA TYR A 400 18.78 19.87 -6.98
C TYR A 400 20.03 19.23 -7.61
N GLU A 401 20.55 18.16 -7.00
CA GLU A 401 21.83 17.59 -7.41
C GLU A 401 21.70 16.18 -8.02
N THR A 402 20.48 15.64 -8.16
CA THR A 402 20.23 14.32 -8.77
C THR A 402 20.62 14.32 -10.25
N LYS A 403 21.41 13.31 -10.66
CA LYS A 403 21.84 13.09 -12.03
C LYS A 403 20.84 12.22 -12.78
N PHE A 404 19.98 12.84 -13.57
CA PHE A 404 18.94 12.12 -14.33
C PHE A 404 19.48 11.44 -15.59
N GLU A 405 20.74 11.67 -15.97
CA GLU A 405 21.37 11.15 -17.19
C GLU A 405 21.96 9.75 -17.03
N ASP A 406 21.95 9.16 -15.85
CA ASP A 406 22.38 7.77 -15.68
C ASP A 406 21.35 6.81 -16.29
N GLU A 407 21.55 6.51 -17.59
CA GLU A 407 20.65 5.69 -18.38
C GLU A 407 20.48 4.29 -17.79
N LYS A 408 21.57 3.66 -17.34
CA LYS A 408 21.52 2.32 -16.75
C LYS A 408 20.63 2.32 -15.51
N ARG A 409 20.84 3.28 -14.63
CA ARG A 409 20.10 3.38 -13.38
C ARG A 409 18.63 3.74 -13.58
N LEU A 410 18.36 4.66 -14.50
CA LEU A 410 16.98 5.04 -14.85
C LEU A 410 16.21 3.85 -15.43
N ARG A 411 16.80 3.03 -16.30
CA ARG A 411 16.22 1.80 -16.82
C ARG A 411 15.90 0.81 -15.71
N GLU A 412 16.83 0.57 -14.78
CA GLU A 412 16.61 -0.31 -13.62
C GLU A 412 15.44 0.16 -12.76
N ILE A 413 15.32 1.48 -12.53
CA ILE A 413 14.23 2.06 -11.74
C ILE A 413 12.89 1.87 -12.45
N ILE A 414 12.80 2.17 -13.74
CA ILE A 414 11.57 2.03 -14.55
C ILE A 414 11.10 0.58 -14.59
N ALA A 415 11.98 -0.36 -14.89
CA ALA A 415 11.67 -1.79 -14.91
C ALA A 415 11.15 -2.27 -13.54
N ARG A 416 11.76 -1.80 -12.45
CA ARG A 416 11.31 -2.11 -11.08
C ARG A 416 9.94 -1.50 -10.78
N ILE A 417 9.67 -0.25 -11.20
CA ILE A 417 8.36 0.40 -11.02
C ILE A 417 7.29 -0.43 -11.74
N LYS A 418 7.50 -0.77 -13.02
CA LYS A 418 6.62 -1.60 -13.81
C LYS A 418 6.29 -2.91 -13.09
N SER A 419 7.32 -3.68 -12.72
CA SER A 419 7.17 -4.96 -12.04
C SER A 419 6.36 -4.88 -10.74
N ARG A 420 6.58 -3.81 -9.94
CA ARG A 420 5.83 -3.59 -8.70
C ARG A 420 4.40 -3.16 -8.95
N MET A 421 4.16 -2.32 -9.95
CA MET A 421 2.81 -1.93 -10.35
C MET A 421 2.00 -3.16 -10.79
N GLU A 422 2.54 -4.01 -11.64
CA GLU A 422 1.90 -5.27 -12.08
C GLU A 422 1.54 -6.17 -10.88
N SER A 423 2.46 -6.36 -9.94
CA SER A 423 2.20 -7.13 -8.72
C SER A 423 1.08 -6.52 -7.87
N ASN A 424 1.09 -5.18 -7.71
CA ASN A 424 0.07 -4.48 -6.94
C ASN A 424 -1.30 -4.53 -7.64
N MET A 425 -1.35 -4.37 -8.96
CA MET A 425 -2.59 -4.41 -9.74
C MET A 425 -3.22 -5.81 -9.71
N THR A 426 -2.41 -6.86 -9.75
CA THR A 426 -2.87 -8.25 -9.58
C THR A 426 -3.48 -8.46 -8.18
N GLY A 427 -2.82 -7.98 -7.12
CA GLY A 427 -3.29 -8.15 -5.73
C GLY A 427 -4.42 -7.22 -5.33
N SER A 428 -4.53 -6.06 -5.99
CA SER A 428 -5.43 -4.95 -5.63
C SER A 428 -6.24 -4.44 -6.82
N GLY A 429 -6.74 -5.32 -7.68
CA GLY A 429 -7.55 -4.98 -8.87
C GLY A 429 -8.76 -4.10 -8.56
N HIS A 430 -9.32 -4.18 -7.33
CA HIS A 430 -10.38 -3.30 -6.86
C HIS A 430 -9.98 -1.81 -6.88
N THR A 431 -8.72 -1.49 -6.57
CA THR A 431 -8.22 -0.12 -6.61
C THR A 431 -8.10 0.37 -8.04
N VAL A 432 -7.63 -0.48 -8.95
CA VAL A 432 -7.56 -0.16 -10.39
C VAL A 432 -8.97 0.09 -10.93
N ALA A 433 -9.91 -0.84 -10.73
CA ALA A 433 -11.27 -0.72 -11.21
C ALA A 433 -11.96 0.56 -10.67
N MET A 434 -11.82 0.82 -9.37
CA MET A 434 -12.41 2.01 -8.73
C MET A 434 -11.81 3.30 -9.29
N LEU A 435 -10.47 3.42 -9.34
CA LEU A 435 -9.81 4.65 -9.78
C LEU A 435 -10.07 4.92 -11.26
N SER A 436 -10.01 3.91 -12.14
CA SER A 436 -10.31 4.04 -13.56
C SER A 436 -11.76 4.47 -13.81
N ALA A 437 -12.72 3.92 -13.05
CA ALA A 437 -14.13 4.37 -13.15
C ALA A 437 -14.31 5.80 -12.66
N MET A 438 -13.68 6.20 -11.54
CA MET A 438 -13.78 7.54 -10.97
C MET A 438 -13.04 8.59 -11.80
N ALA A 439 -11.93 8.25 -12.45
CA ALA A 439 -11.18 9.15 -13.33
C ALA A 439 -12.02 9.69 -14.50
N GLN A 440 -13.07 8.99 -14.87
CA GLN A 440 -13.96 9.39 -15.95
C GLN A 440 -14.89 10.57 -15.61
N PHE A 441 -14.99 10.98 -14.34
CA PHE A 441 -15.89 12.06 -13.95
C PHE A 441 -15.36 12.98 -12.84
N SER A 442 -14.32 12.57 -12.14
CA SER A 442 -13.71 13.29 -11.01
C SER A 442 -12.33 13.82 -11.40
N PRO A 443 -12.08 15.15 -11.38
CA PRO A 443 -10.78 15.72 -11.68
C PRO A 443 -9.69 15.17 -10.76
N SER A 444 -9.94 15.07 -9.45
CA SER A 444 -8.94 14.55 -8.50
C SER A 444 -8.57 13.10 -8.78
N SER A 445 -9.55 12.27 -9.15
CA SER A 445 -9.29 10.87 -9.53
C SER A 445 -8.60 10.76 -10.88
N TYR A 446 -8.93 11.59 -11.85
CA TYR A 446 -8.26 11.66 -13.16
C TYR A 446 -6.77 11.96 -13.02
N TYR A 447 -6.43 13.00 -12.25
CA TYR A 447 -5.02 13.33 -12.02
C TYR A 447 -4.32 12.31 -11.11
N SER A 448 -5.03 11.66 -10.19
CA SER A 448 -4.47 10.54 -9.43
C SER A 448 -4.13 9.35 -10.32
N ASP A 449 -4.93 9.08 -11.34
CA ASP A 449 -4.70 8.00 -12.30
C ASP A 449 -3.45 8.28 -13.16
N ILE A 450 -3.26 9.52 -13.60
CA ILE A 450 -2.07 9.97 -14.34
C ILE A 450 -0.79 9.91 -13.47
N LEU A 451 -0.89 10.16 -12.17
CA LEU A 451 0.27 10.21 -11.28
C LEU A 451 0.69 8.82 -10.75
N ARG A 452 -0.25 7.87 -10.61
CA ARG A 452 -0.01 6.60 -9.92
C ARG A 452 -0.99 5.46 -10.22
N GLY A 453 -2.00 5.69 -11.09
CA GLY A 453 -3.00 4.66 -11.46
C GLY A 453 -2.67 3.94 -12.76
N TYR A 454 -3.71 3.53 -13.49
CA TYR A 454 -3.56 2.75 -14.72
C TYR A 454 -2.95 3.57 -15.86
N GLN A 455 -3.32 4.86 -16.03
CA GLN A 455 -2.69 5.73 -17.01
C GLN A 455 -1.18 5.94 -16.73
N TYR A 456 -0.81 5.99 -15.44
CA TYR A 456 0.60 6.01 -15.07
C TYR A 456 1.31 4.70 -15.42
N TYR A 457 0.64 3.55 -15.23
CA TYR A 457 1.19 2.25 -15.64
C TYR A 457 1.44 2.21 -17.15
N GLU A 458 0.49 2.66 -17.97
CA GLU A 458 0.66 2.74 -19.44
C GLU A 458 1.90 3.59 -19.83
N PHE A 459 2.10 4.72 -19.13
CA PHE A 459 3.29 5.54 -19.30
C PHE A 459 4.59 4.79 -18.94
N ILE A 460 4.62 4.11 -17.81
CA ILE A 460 5.79 3.35 -17.32
C ILE A 460 6.07 2.14 -18.23
N GLU A 461 5.04 1.42 -18.65
CA GLU A 461 5.16 0.29 -19.58
C GLU A 461 5.78 0.72 -20.90
N LYS A 462 5.27 1.81 -21.46
CA LYS A 462 5.84 2.40 -22.69
C LYS A 462 7.29 2.85 -22.49
N ALA A 463 7.58 3.48 -21.34
CA ALA A 463 8.94 3.93 -21.03
C ALA A 463 9.92 2.76 -20.86
N ASP A 464 9.47 1.62 -20.34
CA ASP A 464 10.26 0.38 -20.21
C ASP A 464 10.49 -0.27 -21.57
N ARG A 465 9.44 -0.49 -22.35
CA ARG A 465 9.46 -1.13 -23.65
C ARG A 465 10.30 -0.35 -24.67
N ASP A 466 10.08 0.95 -24.75
CA ASP A 466 10.68 1.85 -25.76
C ASP A 466 11.87 2.62 -25.19
N PHE A 467 12.51 2.16 -24.11
CA PHE A 467 13.50 2.91 -23.31
C PHE A 467 14.62 3.50 -24.15
N ASP A 468 15.23 2.73 -25.06
CA ASP A 468 16.38 3.17 -25.84
C ASP A 468 16.07 4.37 -26.75
N SER A 469 14.81 4.53 -27.19
CA SER A 469 14.34 5.67 -27.96
C SER A 469 13.83 6.84 -27.10
N MET A 470 13.51 6.58 -25.83
CA MET A 470 12.89 7.56 -24.91
C MET A 470 13.86 8.13 -23.87
N LYS A 471 14.99 7.49 -23.60
CA LYS A 471 15.89 7.77 -22.47
C LYS A 471 16.32 9.24 -22.34
N GLU A 472 16.69 9.89 -23.45
CA GLU A 472 17.08 11.32 -23.45
C GLU A 472 15.88 12.23 -23.10
N MET A 473 14.71 11.96 -23.68
CA MET A 473 13.47 12.67 -23.39
C MET A 473 13.02 12.45 -21.94
N LEU A 474 13.17 11.23 -21.39
CA LEU A 474 12.86 10.93 -20.01
C LEU A 474 13.73 11.77 -19.06
N ALA A 475 15.04 11.80 -19.27
CA ALA A 475 15.98 12.57 -18.46
C ALA A 475 15.70 14.08 -18.54
N GLU A 476 15.47 14.61 -19.75
CA GLU A 476 15.17 16.02 -19.96
C GLU A 476 13.85 16.45 -19.31
N ASN A 477 12.79 15.64 -19.47
CA ASN A 477 11.48 15.93 -18.87
C ASN A 477 11.52 15.81 -17.35
N LEU A 478 12.28 14.87 -16.76
CA LEU A 478 12.50 14.82 -15.32
C LEU A 478 13.17 16.09 -14.81
N LYS A 479 14.23 16.58 -15.47
CA LYS A 479 14.89 17.85 -15.14
C LYS A 479 13.94 19.03 -15.24
N ARG A 480 13.19 19.12 -16.34
CA ARG A 480 12.22 20.20 -16.56
C ARG A 480 11.13 20.17 -15.49
N THR A 481 10.61 18.99 -15.16
CA THR A 481 9.58 18.81 -14.12
C THR A 481 10.12 19.24 -12.76
N ALA A 482 11.32 18.80 -12.37
CA ALA A 482 11.96 19.19 -11.13
C ALA A 482 12.17 20.72 -11.05
N ALA A 483 12.64 21.36 -12.12
CA ALA A 483 12.85 22.81 -12.18
C ALA A 483 11.54 23.61 -12.03
N LEU A 484 10.41 23.09 -12.54
CA LEU A 484 9.09 23.72 -12.39
C LEU A 484 8.50 23.55 -10.99
N ILE A 485 8.83 22.46 -10.28
CA ILE A 485 8.29 22.13 -8.96
C ILE A 485 9.10 22.84 -7.86
N PHE A 486 10.43 22.62 -7.82
CA PHE A 486 11.28 23.00 -6.69
C PHE A 486 11.69 24.46 -6.71
N THR A 487 10.74 25.34 -6.46
CA THR A 487 10.96 26.79 -6.38
C THR A 487 10.41 27.34 -5.06
N LYS A 488 10.96 28.47 -4.62
CA LYS A 488 10.53 29.13 -3.38
C LYS A 488 9.02 29.44 -3.37
N GLU A 489 8.49 29.89 -4.49
CA GLU A 489 7.09 30.32 -4.63
C GLU A 489 6.09 29.16 -4.54
N ASN A 490 6.53 27.94 -4.77
CA ASN A 490 5.68 26.74 -4.70
C ASN A 490 5.69 26.09 -3.31
N LEU A 491 6.62 26.49 -2.42
CA LEU A 491 6.88 25.81 -1.15
C LEU A 491 5.92 26.24 -0.04
N THR A 492 5.30 25.25 0.59
CA THR A 492 4.67 25.34 1.91
C THR A 492 5.26 24.24 2.78
N VAL A 493 5.60 24.56 4.02
CA VAL A 493 6.22 23.61 4.95
C VAL A 493 5.20 23.13 5.98
N SER A 494 5.12 21.82 6.18
CA SER A 494 4.43 21.22 7.33
C SER A 494 5.48 20.75 8.34
N PHE A 495 5.33 21.15 9.59
CA PHE A 495 6.30 20.82 10.63
C PHE A 495 5.61 20.38 11.91
N THR A 496 5.79 19.09 12.27
CA THR A 496 5.23 18.52 13.50
C THR A 496 6.36 18.31 14.50
N ALA A 497 6.33 19.08 15.56
CA ALA A 497 7.30 19.08 16.67
C ALA A 497 6.77 19.96 17.82
N GLY A 498 7.44 19.95 18.97
CA GLY A 498 7.24 20.95 20.02
C GLY A 498 7.79 22.33 19.62
N ASP A 499 7.55 23.34 20.46
CA ASP A 499 8.06 24.71 20.22
C ASP A 499 9.60 24.75 20.21
N ASP A 500 10.27 23.94 21.04
CA ASP A 500 11.72 23.76 21.06
C ASP A 500 12.26 23.25 19.70
N GLY A 501 11.54 22.32 19.07
CA GLY A 501 11.85 21.86 17.72
C GLY A 501 11.70 22.96 16.66
N LEU A 502 10.66 23.80 16.78
CA LEU A 502 10.45 24.94 15.89
C LEU A 502 11.57 25.99 16.01
N GLU A 503 12.05 26.27 17.22
CA GLU A 503 13.18 27.16 17.43
C GLU A 503 14.44 26.66 16.74
N LEU A 504 14.72 25.35 16.82
CA LEU A 504 15.85 24.72 16.15
C LEU A 504 15.71 24.69 14.63
N LEU A 505 14.50 24.70 14.09
CA LEU A 505 14.24 24.74 12.64
C LEU A 505 14.58 26.12 12.03
N GLN A 506 14.46 27.24 12.76
CA GLN A 506 14.54 28.60 12.22
C GLN A 506 15.76 28.84 11.35
N LYS A 507 16.96 28.59 11.88
CA LYS A 507 18.21 28.85 11.17
C LYS A 507 18.40 27.92 9.96
N PRO A 508 18.35 26.57 10.11
CA PRO A 508 18.57 25.68 8.96
C PRO A 508 17.53 25.85 7.86
N MET A 509 16.27 26.16 8.21
CA MET A 509 15.23 26.44 7.22
C MET A 509 15.49 27.75 6.46
N THR A 510 15.97 28.80 7.13
CA THR A 510 16.36 30.05 6.47
C THR A 510 17.49 29.80 5.46
N GLU A 511 18.50 29.02 5.84
CA GLU A 511 19.61 28.65 4.97
C GLU A 511 19.15 27.80 3.79
N PHE A 512 18.21 26.88 3.99
CA PHE A 512 17.60 26.07 2.96
C PHE A 512 16.82 26.93 1.95
N VAL A 513 15.91 27.79 2.43
CA VAL A 513 15.09 28.69 1.58
C VAL A 513 15.96 29.62 0.74
N ALA A 514 17.08 30.12 1.28
CA ALA A 514 17.99 30.97 0.55
C ALA A 514 18.66 30.30 -0.67
N LYS A 515 18.70 28.96 -0.70
CA LYS A 515 19.25 28.16 -1.80
C LYS A 515 18.23 27.78 -2.86
N LEU A 516 16.91 27.99 -2.59
CA LEU A 516 15.86 27.61 -3.52
C LEU A 516 15.86 28.50 -4.76
N ALA A 517 15.62 27.87 -5.91
CA ALA A 517 15.40 28.58 -7.16
C ALA A 517 14.16 29.48 -7.09
N GLN A 518 14.18 30.55 -7.88
CA GLN A 518 13.04 31.43 -8.11
C GLN A 518 12.67 31.35 -9.59
N LEU A 519 11.40 31.13 -9.89
CA LEU A 519 10.94 30.95 -11.26
C LEU A 519 9.69 31.82 -11.51
N GLN A 520 9.80 32.76 -12.44
CA GLN A 520 8.70 33.66 -12.85
C GLN A 520 7.92 33.07 -14.04
N GLU A 521 7.51 31.82 -13.98
CA GLU A 521 6.64 31.24 -14.99
C GLU A 521 5.17 31.32 -14.57
N LYS A 522 4.27 31.41 -15.56
CA LYS A 522 2.82 31.38 -15.32
C LYS A 522 2.38 29.98 -14.91
N ASP A 523 1.28 29.93 -14.15
CA ASP A 523 0.62 28.68 -13.81
C ASP A 523 0.13 28.00 -15.10
N ALA A 524 0.27 26.67 -15.14
CA ALA A 524 -0.18 25.85 -16.24
C ALA A 524 -1.70 25.77 -16.26
N VAL A 525 -2.28 25.78 -17.47
CA VAL A 525 -3.71 25.55 -17.64
C VAL A 525 -3.96 24.05 -17.67
N ARG A 526 -4.66 23.55 -16.67
CA ARG A 526 -5.04 22.15 -16.61
C ARG A 526 -6.35 21.90 -17.31
N THR A 527 -6.42 20.81 -18.09
CA THR A 527 -7.60 20.46 -18.87
C THR A 527 -8.08 19.07 -18.49
N PHE A 528 -9.09 19.02 -17.64
CA PHE A 528 -9.80 17.78 -17.38
C PHE A 528 -10.67 17.39 -18.59
N ARG A 529 -10.35 16.25 -19.20
CA ARG A 529 -11.04 15.71 -20.38
C ARG A 529 -11.64 14.34 -20.04
N PRO A 530 -12.81 14.30 -19.38
CA PRO A 530 -13.45 13.05 -19.04
C PRO A 530 -13.95 12.33 -20.28
N VAL A 531 -13.64 11.04 -20.36
CA VAL A 531 -14.26 10.13 -21.35
C VAL A 531 -15.05 9.10 -20.57
N LYS A 532 -16.34 8.99 -20.82
CA LYS A 532 -17.17 7.96 -20.21
C LYS A 532 -17.11 6.71 -21.06
N GLU A 533 -16.59 5.64 -20.51
CA GLU A 533 -16.43 4.36 -21.19
C GLU A 533 -16.47 3.22 -20.17
N LYS A 534 -17.38 2.28 -20.33
CA LYS A 534 -17.43 1.08 -19.48
C LYS A 534 -16.29 0.16 -19.88
N THR A 535 -15.30 0.04 -19.01
CA THR A 535 -14.05 -0.66 -19.31
C THR A 535 -13.91 -1.94 -18.50
N ALA A 536 -13.43 -3.00 -19.13
CA ALA A 536 -12.99 -4.22 -18.46
C ALA A 536 -11.52 -4.51 -18.77
N TYR A 537 -10.74 -4.78 -17.74
CA TYR A 537 -9.36 -5.23 -17.82
C TYR A 537 -9.31 -6.73 -17.55
N THR A 538 -8.88 -7.50 -18.55
CA THR A 538 -8.80 -8.98 -18.45
C THR A 538 -7.51 -9.42 -17.83
N SER A 539 -7.56 -10.46 -16.99
CA SER A 539 -6.41 -11.09 -16.35
C SER A 539 -6.59 -12.58 -16.22
N SER A 540 -5.53 -13.29 -15.82
CA SER A 540 -5.53 -14.71 -15.47
C SER A 540 -6.11 -15.00 -14.08
N SER A 541 -6.63 -13.99 -13.37
CA SER A 541 -7.26 -14.16 -12.06
C SER A 541 -8.53 -15.01 -12.17
N GLN A 542 -8.80 -15.83 -11.15
CA GLN A 542 -10.09 -16.54 -11.03
C GLN A 542 -11.22 -15.71 -10.46
N VAL A 543 -10.91 -14.49 -10.00
CA VAL A 543 -11.86 -13.60 -9.33
C VAL A 543 -11.99 -12.28 -10.06
N GLN A 544 -13.07 -11.58 -9.76
CA GLN A 544 -13.40 -10.27 -10.29
C GLN A 544 -13.22 -9.19 -9.23
N TYR A 545 -13.03 -7.96 -9.72
CA TYR A 545 -13.12 -6.72 -8.97
C TYR A 545 -14.06 -5.81 -9.72
N VAL A 546 -15.30 -5.72 -9.25
CA VAL A 546 -16.37 -4.95 -9.92
C VAL A 546 -16.49 -3.61 -9.23
N ALA A 547 -16.30 -2.50 -9.93
CA ALA A 547 -16.45 -1.15 -9.41
C ALA A 547 -17.54 -0.39 -10.15
N ARG A 548 -18.52 0.12 -9.38
CA ARG A 548 -19.58 1.02 -9.89
C ARG A 548 -19.47 2.36 -9.15
N CYS A 549 -19.36 3.44 -9.92
CA CYS A 549 -19.05 4.78 -9.41
C CYS A 549 -20.04 5.84 -9.93
N GLY A 550 -20.03 7.02 -9.30
CA GLY A 550 -20.80 8.18 -9.73
C GLY A 550 -20.55 9.38 -8.82
N ASN A 551 -21.26 10.48 -9.09
CA ASN A 551 -21.13 11.71 -8.29
C ASN A 551 -22.53 12.33 -8.04
N TYR A 552 -22.95 12.38 -6.78
CA TYR A 552 -24.27 12.88 -6.41
C TYR A 552 -24.34 14.42 -6.42
N ARG A 553 -23.22 15.13 -6.23
CA ARG A 553 -23.24 16.62 -6.21
C ARG A 553 -23.55 17.23 -7.58
N LYS A 554 -23.22 16.55 -8.67
CA LYS A 554 -23.59 17.01 -10.03
C LYS A 554 -25.09 17.21 -10.22
N ALA A 555 -25.90 16.53 -9.42
CA ALA A 555 -27.36 16.69 -9.39
C ALA A 555 -27.85 17.61 -8.26
N GLY A 556 -26.96 18.32 -7.58
CA GLY A 556 -27.31 19.29 -6.54
C GLY A 556 -27.47 18.74 -5.13
N TYR A 557 -27.15 17.45 -4.88
CA TYR A 557 -27.19 16.90 -3.53
C TYR A 557 -25.96 17.31 -2.72
N GLU A 558 -26.18 17.61 -1.44
CA GLU A 558 -25.11 18.00 -0.52
C GLU A 558 -24.62 16.82 0.29
N TYR A 559 -23.33 16.90 0.71
CA TYR A 559 -22.75 15.94 1.63
C TYR A 559 -23.32 16.11 3.05
N THR A 560 -23.58 15.00 3.72
CA THR A 560 -23.97 14.96 5.14
C THR A 560 -23.27 13.83 5.88
N GLY A 561 -23.08 13.99 7.19
CA GLY A 561 -22.52 12.96 8.09
C GLY A 561 -23.31 11.64 8.07
N ALA A 562 -24.60 11.65 7.70
CA ALA A 562 -25.41 10.46 7.53
C ALA A 562 -24.82 9.49 6.45
N LEU A 563 -24.08 9.99 5.47
CA LEU A 563 -23.37 9.18 4.48
C LEU A 563 -22.24 8.33 5.09
N LYS A 564 -21.62 8.80 6.18
CA LYS A 564 -20.64 8.00 6.92
C LYS A 564 -21.32 6.83 7.65
N VAL A 565 -22.53 7.09 8.19
CA VAL A 565 -23.32 6.02 8.82
C VAL A 565 -23.79 5.02 7.78
N LEU A 566 -24.25 5.49 6.61
CA LEU A 566 -24.62 4.62 5.48
C LEU A 566 -23.45 3.73 5.02
N LYS A 567 -22.23 4.27 4.99
CA LYS A 567 -21.02 3.48 4.69
C LYS A 567 -20.87 2.29 5.66
N ILE A 568 -21.09 2.51 6.95
CA ILE A 568 -21.04 1.44 7.96
C ILE A 568 -22.18 0.45 7.78
N ILE A 569 -23.41 0.92 7.52
CA ILE A 569 -24.56 0.07 7.21
C ILE A 569 -24.23 -0.82 5.99
N PHE A 570 -23.70 -0.28 4.91
CA PHE A 570 -23.32 -1.07 3.74
C PHE A 570 -22.23 -2.10 4.05
N SER A 571 -21.26 -1.74 4.89
CA SER A 571 -20.12 -2.61 5.24
C SER A 571 -20.51 -3.80 6.13
N TYR A 572 -21.61 -3.71 6.87
CA TYR A 572 -22.00 -4.77 7.85
C TYR A 572 -23.37 -5.39 7.55
N ASP A 573 -24.16 -4.80 6.66
CA ASP A 573 -25.49 -5.28 6.31
C ASP A 573 -25.60 -5.51 4.80
N TYR A 574 -25.94 -4.50 4.00
CA TYR A 574 -26.34 -4.68 2.62
C TYR A 574 -25.27 -5.33 1.73
N LEU A 575 -24.11 -4.71 1.60
CA LEU A 575 -23.05 -5.23 0.74
C LEU A 575 -22.40 -6.48 1.34
N TRP A 576 -22.24 -6.50 2.66
CA TRP A 576 -21.69 -7.66 3.33
C TRP A 576 -22.54 -8.90 3.12
N LEU A 577 -23.86 -8.81 3.35
CA LEU A 577 -24.76 -9.94 3.21
C LEU A 577 -24.90 -10.41 1.75
N ASN A 578 -25.04 -9.46 0.80
CA ASN A 578 -25.35 -9.83 -0.57
C ASN A 578 -24.12 -10.15 -1.41
N VAL A 579 -23.03 -9.37 -1.28
CA VAL A 579 -21.82 -9.54 -2.10
C VAL A 579 -20.89 -10.58 -1.45
N ARG A 580 -20.68 -10.52 -0.12
CA ARG A 580 -19.74 -11.42 0.56
C ARG A 580 -20.41 -12.72 1.00
N VAL A 581 -21.41 -12.67 1.89
CA VAL A 581 -21.96 -13.88 2.51
C VAL A 581 -22.70 -14.73 1.48
N LYS A 582 -23.62 -14.15 0.72
CA LYS A 582 -24.42 -14.86 -0.29
C LYS A 582 -23.68 -14.98 -1.61
N GLY A 583 -22.98 -13.92 -2.04
CA GLY A 583 -22.27 -13.88 -3.30
C GLY A 583 -20.89 -14.58 -3.29
N GLY A 584 -20.29 -14.80 -2.12
CA GLY A 584 -19.01 -15.49 -1.99
C GLY A 584 -17.77 -14.63 -2.25
N ALA A 585 -17.90 -13.32 -2.42
CA ALA A 585 -16.77 -12.41 -2.51
C ALA A 585 -15.96 -12.40 -1.20
N TYR A 586 -14.66 -12.17 -1.29
CA TYR A 586 -13.84 -12.02 -0.07
C TYR A 586 -14.15 -10.74 0.70
N GLY A 587 -14.55 -9.67 0.00
CA GLY A 587 -14.96 -8.41 0.60
C GLY A 587 -15.70 -7.49 -0.37
N CYS A 588 -16.20 -6.40 0.20
CA CYS A 588 -16.80 -5.31 -0.56
C CYS A 588 -16.61 -3.99 0.19
N MET A 589 -16.47 -2.90 -0.53
CA MET A 589 -16.26 -1.58 0.03
C MET A 589 -17.17 -0.57 -0.64
N SER A 590 -17.48 0.52 0.09
CA SER A 590 -18.15 1.70 -0.45
C SER A 590 -17.53 2.97 0.10
N GLY A 591 -17.67 4.06 -0.63
CA GLY A 591 -17.20 5.38 -0.20
C GLY A 591 -18.09 6.50 -0.71
N PHE A 592 -18.25 7.51 0.14
CA PHE A 592 -19.02 8.73 -0.16
C PHE A 592 -18.16 9.92 0.24
N TYR A 593 -17.67 10.66 -0.73
CA TYR A 593 -16.75 11.78 -0.51
C TYR A 593 -17.47 13.12 -0.47
N ARG A 594 -16.89 14.11 0.18
CA ARG A 594 -17.47 15.46 0.28
C ARG A 594 -17.62 16.16 -1.07
N ASN A 595 -16.74 15.85 -2.03
CA ASN A 595 -16.83 16.34 -3.41
C ASN A 595 -17.94 15.65 -4.24
N GLY A 596 -18.66 14.71 -3.64
CA GLY A 596 -19.75 13.97 -4.27
C GLY A 596 -19.35 12.64 -4.90
N ASP A 597 -18.07 12.35 -5.01
CA ASP A 597 -17.59 11.09 -5.57
C ASP A 597 -18.05 9.93 -4.70
N THR A 598 -18.58 8.91 -5.37
CA THR A 598 -19.18 7.73 -4.74
C THR A 598 -18.71 6.50 -5.47
N TYR A 599 -18.39 5.45 -4.72
CA TYR A 599 -18.08 4.15 -5.28
C TYR A 599 -18.64 3.00 -4.43
N MET A 600 -18.95 1.90 -5.11
CA MET A 600 -19.08 0.57 -4.54
C MET A 600 -18.14 -0.34 -5.31
N VAL A 601 -17.41 -1.22 -4.63
CA VAL A 601 -16.45 -2.11 -5.26
C VAL A 601 -16.38 -3.45 -4.53
N SER A 602 -16.33 -4.55 -5.30
CA SER A 602 -16.09 -5.90 -4.77
C SER A 602 -14.61 -6.26 -4.76
N TYR A 603 -14.23 -7.19 -3.90
CA TYR A 603 -12.85 -7.65 -3.74
C TYR A 603 -12.80 -9.18 -3.77
N ARG A 604 -12.05 -9.73 -4.74
CA ARG A 604 -11.93 -11.17 -4.99
C ARG A 604 -13.30 -11.82 -5.08
N ASP A 605 -14.08 -11.39 -6.04
CA ASP A 605 -15.48 -11.74 -6.24
C ASP A 605 -15.62 -12.85 -7.30
N PRO A 606 -16.32 -13.97 -7.05
CA PRO A 606 -16.59 -14.96 -8.07
C PRO A 606 -17.64 -14.50 -9.09
N ASN A 607 -18.40 -13.43 -8.78
CA ASN A 607 -19.49 -12.93 -9.61
C ASN A 607 -19.11 -11.61 -10.29
N LEU A 608 -19.82 -11.29 -11.38
CA LEU A 608 -19.68 -10.03 -12.11
C LEU A 608 -21.03 -9.31 -12.26
N ALA A 609 -21.92 -9.84 -13.10
CA ALA A 609 -23.20 -9.23 -13.40
C ALA A 609 -24.11 -9.17 -12.17
N GLU A 610 -24.13 -10.22 -11.36
CA GLU A 610 -24.91 -10.31 -10.14
C GLU A 610 -24.47 -9.23 -9.13
N THR A 611 -23.16 -9.07 -8.94
CA THR A 611 -22.62 -8.04 -8.05
C THR A 611 -22.93 -6.63 -8.57
N ASN A 612 -22.79 -6.39 -9.87
CA ASN A 612 -23.21 -5.10 -10.44
C ASN A 612 -24.71 -4.82 -10.20
N THR A 613 -25.58 -5.83 -10.33
CA THR A 613 -27.00 -5.71 -10.03
C THR A 613 -27.27 -5.36 -8.57
N ILE A 614 -26.50 -5.94 -7.63
CA ILE A 614 -26.59 -5.58 -6.21
C ILE A 614 -26.23 -4.09 -6.03
N PHE A 615 -25.19 -3.59 -6.68
CA PHE A 615 -24.84 -2.17 -6.61
C PHE A 615 -25.94 -1.27 -7.19
N GLU A 616 -26.58 -1.67 -8.29
CA GLU A 616 -27.72 -0.95 -8.88
C GLU A 616 -28.93 -0.85 -7.94
N GLN A 617 -29.17 -1.88 -7.15
CA GLN A 617 -30.27 -1.95 -6.20
C GLN A 617 -30.01 -1.25 -4.86
N ALA A 618 -28.81 -0.72 -4.63
CA ALA A 618 -28.44 -0.09 -3.36
C ALA A 618 -29.39 1.04 -2.93
N ALA A 619 -29.90 1.84 -3.86
CA ALA A 619 -30.84 2.92 -3.56
C ALA A 619 -32.18 2.40 -3.04
N GLU A 620 -32.65 1.27 -3.54
CA GLU A 620 -33.90 0.65 -3.09
C GLU A 620 -33.77 0.09 -1.68
N TYR A 621 -32.63 -0.52 -1.35
CA TYR A 621 -32.32 -0.92 0.01
C TYR A 621 -32.36 0.28 0.97
N VAL A 622 -31.70 1.40 0.60
CA VAL A 622 -31.68 2.62 1.42
C VAL A 622 -33.09 3.19 1.61
N ARG A 623 -33.93 3.17 0.57
CA ARG A 623 -35.34 3.64 0.61
C ARG A 623 -36.18 2.83 1.60
N ARG A 624 -35.92 1.53 1.71
CA ARG A 624 -36.64 0.60 2.59
C ARG A 624 -35.95 0.37 3.92
N PHE A 625 -34.85 1.07 4.17
CA PHE A 625 -34.05 0.86 5.39
C PHE A 625 -34.90 0.97 6.65
N ASP A 626 -34.94 -0.09 7.45
CA ASP A 626 -35.66 -0.14 8.72
C ASP A 626 -34.92 -1.07 9.69
N VAL A 627 -34.54 -0.52 10.84
CA VAL A 627 -33.80 -1.23 11.88
C VAL A 627 -34.28 -0.80 13.25
N SER A 628 -33.97 -1.56 14.30
CA SER A 628 -34.24 -1.18 15.67
C SER A 628 -33.42 0.07 16.08
N GLU A 629 -33.85 0.76 17.15
CA GLU A 629 -33.02 1.86 17.73
C GLU A 629 -31.66 1.33 18.19
N ARG A 630 -31.60 0.13 18.74
CA ARG A 630 -30.36 -0.52 19.15
C ARG A 630 -29.39 -0.68 17.96
N ASP A 631 -29.87 -1.12 16.82
CA ASP A 631 -29.06 -1.31 15.62
C ASP A 631 -28.60 0.04 15.06
N MET A 632 -29.48 1.04 15.08
CA MET A 632 -29.10 2.39 14.66
C MET A 632 -27.95 2.94 15.54
N VAL A 633 -28.02 2.74 16.86
CA VAL A 633 -26.94 3.11 17.79
C VAL A 633 -25.65 2.36 17.48
N LYS A 634 -25.70 1.07 17.14
CA LYS A 634 -24.50 0.31 16.71
C LYS A 634 -23.84 0.93 15.49
N PHE A 635 -24.61 1.29 14.45
CA PHE A 635 -24.07 1.90 13.24
C PHE A 635 -23.46 3.27 13.52
N ILE A 636 -24.09 4.10 14.38
CA ILE A 636 -23.52 5.39 14.80
C ILE A 636 -22.22 5.18 15.55
N ILE A 637 -22.18 4.28 16.53
CA ILE A 637 -20.98 3.98 17.34
C ILE A 637 -19.86 3.45 16.43
N GLY A 638 -20.16 2.53 15.51
CA GLY A 638 -19.20 2.02 14.53
C GLY A 638 -18.62 3.14 13.65
N THR A 639 -19.47 4.10 13.25
CA THR A 639 -19.05 5.30 12.50
C THR A 639 -18.11 6.17 13.31
N ILE A 640 -18.47 6.46 14.55
CA ILE A 640 -17.65 7.29 15.46
C ILE A 640 -16.32 6.57 15.77
N GLY A 641 -16.33 5.25 15.98
CA GLY A 641 -15.12 4.48 16.18
C GLY A 641 -14.11 4.65 15.03
N GLY A 642 -14.60 4.67 13.79
CA GLY A 642 -13.77 4.98 12.61
C GLY A 642 -13.30 6.44 12.57
N MET A 643 -14.11 7.40 13.02
CA MET A 643 -13.75 8.82 13.08
C MET A 643 -12.72 9.12 14.19
N ASP A 644 -12.75 8.37 15.27
CA ASP A 644 -11.93 8.55 16.47
C ASP A 644 -10.71 7.60 16.51
N THR A 645 -10.35 6.98 15.40
CA THR A 645 -9.16 6.13 15.33
C THR A 645 -7.95 6.88 15.90
N PRO A 646 -7.24 6.31 16.88
CA PRO A 646 -6.08 6.94 17.50
C PRO A 646 -5.00 7.29 16.47
N MET A 647 -4.47 8.49 16.57
CA MET A 647 -3.40 8.99 15.71
C MET A 647 -2.17 9.33 16.53
N ASN A 648 -0.99 8.96 16.02
CA ASN A 648 0.28 9.44 16.54
C ASN A 648 0.51 10.93 16.18
N PRO A 649 1.55 11.59 16.73
CA PRO A 649 1.83 13.01 16.43
C PRO A 649 2.05 13.27 14.94
N ALA A 650 2.77 12.41 14.21
CA ALA A 650 2.99 12.55 12.78
C ALA A 650 1.67 12.55 11.99
N SER A 651 0.79 11.58 12.25
CA SER A 651 -0.52 11.48 11.60
C SER A 651 -1.45 12.67 11.93
N LYS A 652 -1.38 13.20 13.17
CA LYS A 652 -2.11 14.42 13.54
C LYS A 652 -1.61 15.64 12.76
N GLY A 653 -0.29 15.75 12.55
CA GLY A 653 0.32 16.79 11.71
C GLY A 653 -0.14 16.69 10.26
N VAL A 654 -0.01 15.52 9.64
CA VAL A 654 -0.44 15.29 8.24
C VAL A 654 -1.93 15.58 8.06
N ARG A 655 -2.79 15.13 8.98
CA ARG A 655 -4.23 15.45 8.95
C ARG A 655 -4.49 16.95 9.04
N SER A 656 -3.76 17.65 9.91
CA SER A 656 -3.90 19.09 10.11
C SER A 656 -3.41 19.87 8.90
N PHE A 657 -2.30 19.46 8.29
CA PHE A 657 -1.79 20.02 7.05
C PHE A 657 -2.77 19.82 5.89
N GLY A 658 -3.29 18.60 5.72
CA GLY A 658 -4.32 18.33 4.72
C GLY A 658 -5.57 19.21 4.91
N ALA A 659 -6.03 19.40 6.15
CA ALA A 659 -7.13 20.30 6.45
C ALA A 659 -6.80 21.77 6.07
N TYR A 660 -5.56 22.22 6.31
CA TYR A 660 -5.10 23.56 5.91
C TYR A 660 -5.13 23.72 4.39
N ILE A 661 -4.54 22.81 3.63
CA ILE A 661 -4.48 22.89 2.15
C ILE A 661 -5.88 22.76 1.54
N CYS A 662 -6.73 21.88 2.08
CA CYS A 662 -8.11 21.71 1.61
C CYS A 662 -9.07 22.81 2.10
N HIS A 663 -8.61 23.80 2.87
CA HIS A 663 -9.45 24.81 3.51
C HIS A 663 -10.59 24.22 4.38
N THR A 664 -10.35 23.05 4.98
CA THR A 664 -11.32 22.39 5.85
C THR A 664 -11.30 23.03 7.24
N GLU A 665 -12.42 23.62 7.62
CA GLU A 665 -12.57 24.30 8.91
C GLU A 665 -13.02 23.31 10.00
N TYR A 666 -12.61 23.57 11.25
CA TYR A 666 -13.01 22.75 12.40
C TYR A 666 -14.54 22.71 12.57
N ALA A 667 -15.24 23.81 12.25
CA ALA A 667 -16.70 23.88 12.28
C ALA A 667 -17.37 22.87 11.32
N GLN A 668 -16.76 22.60 10.16
CA GLN A 668 -17.25 21.57 9.23
C GLN A 668 -17.12 20.17 9.82
N LEU A 669 -16.00 19.89 10.50
CA LEU A 669 -15.78 18.61 11.17
C LEU A 669 -16.77 18.42 12.33
N LYS A 670 -17.05 19.47 13.07
CA LYS A 670 -18.02 19.48 14.17
C LYS A 670 -19.44 19.22 13.65
N LYS A 671 -19.86 19.94 12.61
CA LYS A 671 -21.15 19.73 11.95
C LYS A 671 -21.32 18.29 11.48
N GLU A 672 -20.31 17.74 10.78
CA GLU A 672 -20.34 16.37 10.30
C GLU A 672 -20.48 15.36 11.44
N ARG A 673 -19.75 15.56 12.55
CA ARG A 673 -19.86 14.71 13.74
C ARG A 673 -21.25 14.79 14.38
N GLU A 674 -21.80 15.99 14.49
CA GLU A 674 -23.15 16.20 15.00
C GLU A 674 -24.21 15.49 14.12
N GLU A 675 -24.07 15.56 12.78
CA GLU A 675 -24.93 14.85 11.84
C GLU A 675 -24.83 13.33 11.99
N VAL A 676 -23.64 12.79 12.26
CA VAL A 676 -23.44 11.35 12.55
C VAL A 676 -24.14 10.99 13.87
N LEU A 677 -23.90 11.73 14.95
CA LEU A 677 -24.47 11.43 16.27
C LEU A 677 -26.00 11.55 16.32
N ASN A 678 -26.58 12.39 15.46
CA ASN A 678 -28.02 12.60 15.37
C ASN A 678 -28.66 11.84 14.19
N ALA A 679 -27.95 10.90 13.55
CA ALA A 679 -28.48 10.11 12.46
C ALA A 679 -29.66 9.24 12.91
N THR A 680 -30.71 9.20 12.07
CA THR A 680 -31.91 8.39 12.29
C THR A 680 -32.23 7.54 11.06
N LYS A 681 -33.15 6.61 11.18
CA LYS A 681 -33.64 5.83 10.04
C LYS A 681 -34.14 6.72 8.91
N GLU A 682 -34.84 7.79 9.27
CA GLU A 682 -35.39 8.76 8.33
C GLU A 682 -34.27 9.51 7.60
N SER A 683 -33.21 9.93 8.31
CA SER A 683 -32.06 10.58 7.69
C SER A 683 -31.30 9.64 6.74
N ILE A 684 -31.24 8.34 7.02
CA ILE A 684 -30.67 7.35 6.11
C ILE A 684 -31.56 7.13 4.90
N ARG A 685 -32.88 6.94 5.09
CA ARG A 685 -33.85 6.83 3.95
C ARG A 685 -33.81 8.03 3.03
N ALA A 686 -33.62 9.22 3.57
CA ALA A 686 -33.53 10.46 2.77
C ALA A 686 -32.32 10.47 1.82
N LEU A 687 -31.33 9.60 2.00
CA LEU A 687 -30.19 9.46 1.11
C LEU A 687 -30.51 8.64 -0.16
N ALA A 688 -31.66 7.94 -0.22
CA ALA A 688 -31.98 7.07 -1.35
C ALA A 688 -31.94 7.78 -2.73
N PRO A 689 -32.50 8.98 -2.93
CA PRO A 689 -32.40 9.67 -4.22
C PRO A 689 -30.96 10.07 -4.58
N LEU A 690 -30.14 10.39 -3.58
CA LEU A 690 -28.72 10.70 -3.75
C LEU A 690 -27.96 9.47 -4.25
N ILE A 691 -28.17 8.31 -3.61
CA ILE A 691 -27.55 7.03 -4.01
C ILE A 691 -28.03 6.63 -5.41
N GLU A 692 -29.34 6.73 -5.69
CA GLU A 692 -29.90 6.43 -6.99
C GLU A 692 -29.26 7.30 -8.10
N THR A 693 -29.09 8.59 -7.83
CA THR A 693 -28.42 9.50 -8.76
C THR A 693 -26.97 9.11 -9.03
N ALA A 694 -26.22 8.73 -8.00
CA ALA A 694 -24.83 8.32 -8.17
C ALA A 694 -24.72 7.00 -8.96
N VAL A 695 -25.52 6.00 -8.58
CA VAL A 695 -25.48 4.67 -9.18
C VAL A 695 -25.97 4.66 -10.64
N SER A 696 -27.00 5.47 -10.96
CA SER A 696 -27.58 5.56 -12.31
C SER A 696 -26.67 6.22 -13.34
N GLN A 697 -25.60 6.90 -12.90
CA GLN A 697 -24.61 7.46 -13.84
C GLN A 697 -23.78 6.37 -14.53
N ASP A 698 -23.76 5.15 -14.00
CA ASP A 698 -23.29 3.95 -14.69
C ASP A 698 -21.81 4.04 -15.13
N TYR A 699 -20.94 4.56 -14.27
CA TYR A 699 -19.49 4.47 -14.43
C TYR A 699 -19.03 3.11 -13.90
N LEU A 700 -18.85 2.15 -14.82
CA LEU A 700 -18.51 0.76 -14.52
C LEU A 700 -17.07 0.47 -14.99
N CYS A 701 -16.27 -0.11 -14.10
CA CYS A 701 -14.99 -0.72 -14.47
C CYS A 701 -14.83 -2.07 -13.76
N VAL A 702 -14.30 -3.04 -14.47
CA VAL A 702 -14.05 -4.39 -13.93
C VAL A 702 -12.61 -4.79 -14.22
N VAL A 703 -11.95 -5.37 -13.23
CA VAL A 703 -10.68 -6.10 -13.42
C VAL A 703 -10.96 -7.56 -13.08
N GLY A 704 -10.62 -8.52 -13.96
CA GLY A 704 -10.92 -9.90 -13.60
C GLY A 704 -10.64 -10.95 -14.68
N ASN A 705 -11.24 -12.11 -14.46
CA ASN A 705 -11.08 -13.30 -15.29
C ASN A 705 -11.52 -13.05 -16.73
N ASN A 706 -10.65 -13.37 -17.70
CA ASN A 706 -10.91 -13.16 -19.11
C ASN A 706 -12.19 -13.87 -19.58
N ALA A 707 -12.41 -15.14 -19.22
CA ALA A 707 -13.60 -15.89 -19.64
C ALA A 707 -14.88 -15.25 -19.07
N LYS A 708 -14.87 -14.87 -17.78
CA LYS A 708 -16.01 -14.25 -17.12
C LYS A 708 -16.37 -12.88 -17.69
N ILE A 709 -15.37 -12.09 -18.05
CA ILE A 709 -15.57 -10.80 -18.73
C ILE A 709 -16.15 -11.03 -20.13
N ARG A 710 -15.64 -12.00 -20.89
CA ARG A 710 -16.16 -12.34 -22.22
C ARG A 710 -17.59 -12.88 -22.21
N GLU A 711 -17.97 -13.66 -21.19
CA GLU A 711 -19.35 -14.09 -20.97
C GLU A 711 -20.32 -12.90 -20.78
N ASN A 712 -19.79 -11.75 -20.32
CA ASN A 712 -20.56 -10.54 -20.01
C ASN A 712 -20.13 -9.34 -20.89
N GLU A 713 -19.58 -9.59 -22.08
CA GLU A 713 -19.02 -8.56 -22.97
C GLU A 713 -19.97 -7.42 -23.29
N GLN A 714 -21.28 -7.69 -23.33
CA GLN A 714 -22.34 -6.70 -23.59
C GLN A 714 -22.42 -5.59 -22.52
N MET A 715 -21.78 -5.78 -21.36
CA MET A 715 -21.74 -4.78 -20.29
C MET A 715 -20.69 -3.70 -20.55
N PHE A 716 -19.77 -3.91 -21.47
CA PHE A 716 -18.58 -3.09 -21.66
C PHE A 716 -18.51 -2.46 -23.06
N GLU A 717 -17.95 -1.27 -23.13
CA GLU A 717 -17.64 -0.57 -24.38
C GLU A 717 -16.18 -0.82 -24.79
N LYS A 718 -15.31 -1.13 -23.80
CA LYS A 718 -13.91 -1.46 -24.01
C LYS A 718 -13.50 -2.67 -23.18
N ILE A 719 -12.83 -3.62 -23.81
CA ILE A 719 -12.21 -4.77 -23.13
C ILE A 719 -10.77 -4.86 -23.59
N GLU A 720 -9.85 -4.81 -22.66
CA GLU A 720 -8.41 -4.89 -22.93
C GLU A 720 -7.67 -5.70 -21.86
N PRO A 721 -6.48 -6.23 -22.15
CA PRO A 721 -5.68 -6.90 -21.12
C PRO A 721 -5.25 -5.92 -20.03
N LEU A 722 -5.16 -6.40 -18.79
CA LEU A 722 -4.68 -5.59 -17.65
C LEU A 722 -3.21 -5.20 -17.83
N PHE A 723 -2.42 -6.09 -18.42
CA PHE A 723 -1.01 -5.87 -18.72
C PHE A 723 -0.80 -5.81 -20.23
N LEU A 724 -0.05 -4.80 -20.69
CA LEU A 724 0.20 -4.51 -22.09
C LEU A 724 1.47 -5.20 -22.62
#